data_cc16c14a3d17b930ae7204e00283c257
#
_entry.id   cc16c14a3d17b930ae7204e00283c257
#
_cell.length_a   1.000
_cell.length_b   1.000
_cell.length_c   1.000
_cell.angle_alpha   90.00
_cell.angle_beta   90.00
_cell.angle_gamma   90.00
#
_symmetry.space_group_name_H-M   'P 1'
#
loop_
_entity.id
_entity.type
_entity.pdbx_description
1 polymer ?
#
loop_
_entity_poly.entity_id
_entity_poly.type
_entity_poly.pdbx_seq_one_letter_code
_entity_poly.pdbx_strand_id
1 'polypeptide(L)'
;MKGYYLHPDIRGNLIAFTSDDDVWLMTLDDMKPIRETSGQGVAIRPKISLDGKKVAYTVIWLRKGKGGGDIFITGNGETKRVTFFSSMNTRVLGWLSDEEILVLTDFHTPFPQWSETYKININDGTMEKMPFGPVSNIAISGDIIIIARGYQDLPFWKGYKGGTKGEFWISYDKGNTFNKFLSLDGIVSWPMIIRDRVYFLSDYEGISNLYSVNLEGKDLRKHTNFTEYYCRNASSDGRRIVFQNGGDIYLYDPEKQELNLLDINLPTDRKKKQGKFVEVLDYTTEAVANDKYLSLISRGKVFLMRPWDGPVVQLGEKQGVRYKQIQLLPNGDAIVVDANDDKLAFLGKDGSIKKLNADLGRIERIKVSPDGKKILISNNRLELWLYEVDTANLKLIDKSEYNVIYQMDWHPDSEWFAYTFPESYSTQSIKLAHISGKVIRITSPYGYDFSPSFDPDGRYLYFLSARHLDPTNDKVIFNLSFQRVVKPYLVVLSNTYSPFNQSLEETANDKKVEIEGIEDRVVIFPVDEDYYIRIEGAKNNKVFLFSLPIKGSRYPGELFGKLEIFDLDNKTKELYVDNVKSFSLTTDKGKILILFKDSIRLLDVNIKPDLNATGKKGGIVDLSRVKVYVEPEKEWKQILREAWKLMQQNYWKADGLKDWESVLLKYERLINRISTRYELSDLIQEMQGETKTSHSYEMPYDYDTAEPLPIGGLGADFEYDKENKCYRITRIYVGDPTNENERSPLRDAGVQLNSGDCIKAVDSEEVKNNIISYLVNKDQVVLDIITKNGKAKRVTVKLLKDERFLIYRYWVEKNREYVHEKSKGRLGYIHIPDMMYQGFAEFYRLFMSEFHREGLVVDVRFNRGGFISGLILEKLLLKRMGYMVRRNGKELPHPFFSSPGVIVAITNQYTGSDGDIFSYLFRKYKLGILIGRRTWGGVIGIDVRDKLVDNSAVSQPEFALHFHDIGLKIENYGVDPDIEVDIKPEDYANGRDPQLDTAIGLALKQLEEKS
;
A
#
# COMPACT_ATOMS: atom_id res chain seq x y z
N MET A 1 -5.57 36.04 -1.64
CA MET A 1 -4.84 35.19 -0.62
C MET A 1 -3.96 34.23 -1.38
N LYS A 2 -2.67 34.12 -1.03
CA LYS A 2 -1.73 33.20 -1.73
C LYS A 2 -2.10 31.76 -1.47
N GLY A 3 -2.34 30.98 -2.53
CA GLY A 3 -2.69 29.57 -2.49
C GLY A 3 -1.48 28.66 -2.71
N TYR A 4 -1.74 27.35 -2.77
CA TYR A 4 -0.81 26.31 -3.21
C TYR A 4 -1.24 25.89 -4.61
N TYR A 5 -0.39 26.16 -5.63
CA TYR A 5 -0.78 26.03 -7.04
C TYR A 5 -0.11 24.83 -7.67
N LEU A 6 -0.92 24.03 -8.37
CA LEU A 6 -0.52 22.77 -8.98
C LEU A 6 -0.95 22.71 -10.45
N HIS A 7 -0.29 21.89 -11.24
CA HIS A 7 -0.69 21.46 -12.59
C HIS A 7 -1.07 22.60 -13.53
N PRO A 8 -0.19 23.60 -13.77
CA PRO A 8 -0.52 24.70 -14.68
C PRO A 8 -0.64 24.26 -16.13
N ASP A 9 -1.51 24.92 -16.90
CA ASP A 9 -1.61 24.84 -18.35
C ASP A 9 -1.75 26.23 -18.96
N ILE A 10 -1.30 26.38 -20.20
CA ILE A 10 -1.32 27.65 -20.92
C ILE A 10 -1.89 27.49 -22.33
N ARG A 11 -2.74 28.44 -22.74
CA ARG A 11 -3.20 28.57 -24.12
C ARG A 11 -3.37 30.06 -24.45
N GLY A 12 -2.46 30.61 -25.28
CA GLY A 12 -2.47 32.04 -25.56
C GLY A 12 -2.42 32.84 -24.27
N ASN A 13 -3.39 33.72 -24.05
CA ASN A 13 -3.48 34.56 -22.85
C ASN A 13 -4.12 33.89 -21.63
N LEU A 14 -4.62 32.65 -21.77
CA LEU A 14 -5.28 31.90 -20.69
C LEU A 14 -4.29 31.01 -19.94
N ILE A 15 -4.43 30.96 -18.61
CA ILE A 15 -3.76 30.08 -17.70
C ILE A 15 -4.84 29.30 -16.95
N ALA A 16 -4.70 27.95 -16.92
CA ALA A 16 -5.46 27.06 -16.05
C ALA A 16 -4.53 26.47 -14.99
N PHE A 17 -5.02 26.22 -13.79
CA PHE A 17 -4.26 25.56 -12.74
C PHE A 17 -5.18 24.93 -11.70
N THR A 18 -4.64 24.05 -10.88
CA THR A 18 -5.34 23.43 -9.74
C THR A 18 -4.98 24.14 -8.45
N SER A 19 -5.96 24.45 -7.63
CA SER A 19 -5.82 24.82 -6.22
C SER A 19 -7.16 24.63 -5.50
N ASP A 20 -7.14 24.34 -4.18
CA ASP A 20 -8.36 24.14 -3.38
C ASP A 20 -9.26 23.00 -3.92
N ASP A 21 -8.63 21.96 -4.49
CA ASP A 21 -9.24 20.82 -5.19
C ASP A 21 -10.05 21.16 -6.46
N ASP A 22 -9.95 22.39 -6.94
CA ASP A 22 -10.66 22.86 -8.13
C ASP A 22 -9.73 23.39 -9.22
N VAL A 23 -10.24 23.43 -10.44
CA VAL A 23 -9.61 24.12 -11.57
C VAL A 23 -9.98 25.61 -11.52
N TRP A 24 -8.96 26.41 -11.70
CA TRP A 24 -9.05 27.87 -11.80
C TRP A 24 -8.55 28.34 -13.15
N LEU A 25 -9.21 29.35 -13.70
CA LEU A 25 -8.82 30.03 -14.93
C LEU A 25 -8.48 31.48 -14.65
N MET A 26 -7.48 32.02 -15.35
CA MET A 26 -7.18 33.47 -15.35
C MET A 26 -6.57 33.89 -16.69
N THR A 27 -6.59 35.15 -16.97
CA THR A 27 -5.84 35.76 -18.09
C THR A 27 -4.53 36.37 -17.57
N LEU A 28 -3.50 36.34 -18.40
CA LEU A 28 -2.22 36.99 -18.10
C LEU A 28 -2.32 38.54 -17.98
N ASP A 29 -3.32 39.15 -18.61
CA ASP A 29 -3.51 40.62 -18.57
C ASP A 29 -4.15 41.06 -17.25
N ASP A 30 -5.08 40.29 -16.70
CA ASP A 30 -5.87 40.69 -15.52
C ASP A 30 -5.39 40.01 -14.22
N MET A 31 -4.75 38.84 -14.33
CA MET A 31 -4.24 38.05 -13.20
C MET A 31 -5.28 37.76 -12.11
N LYS A 32 -6.58 37.79 -12.47
CA LYS A 32 -7.69 37.47 -11.55
C LYS A 32 -8.22 36.06 -11.79
N PRO A 33 -7.92 35.13 -10.90
CA PRO A 33 -8.40 33.77 -11.04
C PRO A 33 -9.91 33.66 -10.79
N ILE A 34 -10.58 32.92 -11.65
CA ILE A 34 -11.99 32.53 -11.56
C ILE A 34 -12.05 31.02 -11.35
N ARG A 35 -12.84 30.59 -10.39
CA ARG A 35 -13.07 29.17 -10.14
C ARG A 35 -13.94 28.59 -11.26
N GLU A 36 -13.40 27.61 -12.00
CA GLU A 36 -14.08 26.98 -13.13
C GLU A 36 -14.88 25.75 -12.72
N THR A 37 -14.44 25.07 -11.67
CA THR A 37 -15.09 23.84 -11.19
C THR A 37 -15.53 23.96 -9.74
N SER A 38 -16.53 23.18 -9.35
CA SER A 38 -16.92 22.98 -7.96
C SER A 38 -17.51 21.57 -7.85
N GLY A 39 -16.66 20.58 -7.68
CA GLY A 39 -17.02 19.19 -7.79
C GLY A 39 -16.97 18.41 -6.49
N GLN A 40 -17.32 17.12 -6.59
CA GLN A 40 -17.30 16.17 -5.49
C GLN A 40 -15.99 15.40 -5.39
N GLY A 41 -14.98 15.74 -6.19
CA GLY A 41 -13.66 15.11 -6.22
C GLY A 41 -12.57 16.16 -6.23
N VAL A 42 -11.34 15.75 -6.44
CA VAL A 42 -10.18 16.61 -6.63
C VAL A 42 -9.97 16.82 -8.12
N ALA A 43 -10.17 18.03 -8.63
CA ALA A 43 -9.98 18.36 -10.03
C ALA A 43 -8.52 18.77 -10.28
N ILE A 44 -7.81 18.00 -11.10
CA ILE A 44 -6.38 18.15 -11.35
C ILE A 44 -6.03 18.12 -12.83
N ARG A 45 -4.84 18.62 -13.16
CA ARG A 45 -4.23 18.54 -14.49
C ARG A 45 -5.13 19.09 -15.60
N PRO A 46 -5.58 20.35 -15.49
CA PRO A 46 -6.39 20.98 -16.51
C PRO A 46 -5.61 21.13 -17.83
N LYS A 47 -6.32 21.02 -18.95
CA LYS A 47 -5.84 21.30 -20.31
C LYS A 47 -6.86 22.13 -21.07
N ILE A 48 -6.46 23.32 -21.48
CA ILE A 48 -7.29 24.28 -22.19
C ILE A 48 -7.41 23.84 -23.67
N SER A 49 -8.64 23.86 -24.23
CA SER A 49 -8.90 23.53 -25.64
C SER A 49 -8.18 24.47 -26.60
N LEU A 50 -8.06 24.08 -27.87
CA LEU A 50 -7.32 24.87 -28.85
C LEU A 50 -7.98 26.24 -29.10
N ASP A 51 -9.31 26.32 -29.04
CA ASP A 51 -10.08 27.55 -29.16
C ASP A 51 -10.22 28.36 -27.84
N GLY A 52 -9.70 27.81 -26.72
CA GLY A 52 -9.72 28.45 -25.40
C GLY A 52 -11.08 28.43 -24.69
N LYS A 53 -12.09 27.70 -25.19
CA LYS A 53 -13.47 27.75 -24.65
C LYS A 53 -13.81 26.62 -23.70
N LYS A 54 -13.03 25.54 -23.70
CA LYS A 54 -13.24 24.35 -22.85
C LYS A 54 -11.99 24.02 -22.08
N VAL A 55 -12.17 23.34 -20.95
CA VAL A 55 -11.08 22.78 -20.17
C VAL A 55 -11.37 21.31 -19.91
N ALA A 56 -10.45 20.46 -20.32
CA ALA A 56 -10.45 19.05 -19.95
C ALA A 56 -9.59 18.86 -18.69
N TYR A 57 -10.05 18.10 -17.73
CA TYR A 57 -9.32 17.86 -16.47
C TYR A 57 -9.60 16.48 -15.91
N THR A 58 -8.72 16.01 -15.05
CA THR A 58 -8.92 14.76 -14.32
C THR A 58 -9.62 15.07 -13.00
N VAL A 59 -10.65 14.30 -12.67
CA VAL A 59 -11.22 14.26 -11.32
C VAL A 59 -10.79 12.97 -10.66
N ILE A 60 -10.18 13.06 -9.49
CA ILE A 60 -9.87 11.90 -8.65
C ILE A 60 -10.75 11.88 -7.41
N TRP A 61 -11.11 10.69 -6.98
CA TRP A 61 -11.80 10.41 -5.74
C TRP A 61 -10.91 9.52 -4.88
N LEU A 62 -10.87 9.80 -3.61
CA LEU A 62 -10.27 8.92 -2.61
C LEU A 62 -11.07 9.03 -1.32
N ARG A 63 -11.78 7.97 -1.00
CA ARG A 63 -12.62 7.88 0.20
C ARG A 63 -12.35 6.58 0.93
N LYS A 64 -11.85 6.66 2.17
CA LYS A 64 -11.56 5.50 3.03
C LYS A 64 -10.74 4.40 2.31
N GLY A 65 -9.70 4.80 1.58
CA GLY A 65 -8.82 3.91 0.84
C GLY A 65 -9.35 3.42 -0.52
N LYS A 66 -10.58 3.78 -0.90
CA LYS A 66 -11.11 3.49 -2.23
C LYS A 66 -10.84 4.66 -3.17
N GLY A 67 -10.01 4.43 -4.17
CA GLY A 67 -9.60 5.43 -5.15
C GLY A 67 -10.16 5.18 -6.53
N GLY A 68 -10.33 6.25 -7.30
CA GLY A 68 -10.72 6.22 -8.70
C GLY A 68 -10.49 7.56 -9.36
N GLY A 69 -10.52 7.62 -10.68
CA GLY A 69 -10.34 8.86 -11.42
C GLY A 69 -10.84 8.77 -12.86
N ASP A 70 -11.32 9.90 -13.37
CA ASP A 70 -11.86 10.04 -14.72
C ASP A 70 -11.69 11.44 -15.29
N ILE A 71 -11.89 11.58 -16.59
CA ILE A 71 -11.78 12.84 -17.30
C ILE A 71 -13.14 13.51 -17.38
N PHE A 72 -13.14 14.80 -17.06
CA PHE A 72 -14.25 15.73 -17.19
C PHE A 72 -13.87 16.88 -18.11
N ILE A 73 -14.87 17.47 -18.73
CA ILE A 73 -14.75 18.67 -19.55
C ILE A 73 -15.75 19.69 -19.06
N THR A 74 -15.30 20.91 -18.88
CA THR A 74 -16.13 22.07 -18.58
C THR A 74 -15.98 23.12 -19.67
N GLY A 75 -17.01 23.91 -19.86
CA GLY A 75 -17.05 25.03 -20.80
C GLY A 75 -18.47 25.47 -21.10
N ASN A 76 -18.68 26.76 -21.37
CA ASN A 76 -20.00 27.33 -21.66
C ASN A 76 -21.07 27.08 -20.57
N GLY A 77 -20.63 26.92 -19.32
CA GLY A 77 -21.53 26.63 -18.17
C GLY A 77 -21.98 25.18 -18.03
N GLU A 78 -21.45 24.28 -18.84
CA GLU A 78 -21.74 22.85 -18.77
C GLU A 78 -20.50 22.05 -18.35
N THR A 79 -20.72 20.99 -17.56
CA THR A 79 -19.69 20.02 -17.20
C THR A 79 -20.14 18.62 -17.57
N LYS A 80 -19.27 17.88 -18.26
CA LYS A 80 -19.53 16.51 -18.71
C LYS A 80 -18.40 15.58 -18.29
N ARG A 81 -18.76 14.39 -17.73
CA ARG A 81 -17.85 13.25 -17.57
C ARG A 81 -17.70 12.55 -18.92
N VAL A 82 -16.47 12.35 -19.36
CA VAL A 82 -16.15 11.79 -20.69
C VAL A 82 -15.64 10.36 -20.60
N THR A 83 -14.97 10.00 -19.52
CA THR A 83 -14.47 8.64 -19.30
C THR A 83 -15.11 7.96 -18.09
N PHE A 84 -15.04 6.63 -18.08
CA PHE A 84 -15.58 5.77 -17.02
C PHE A 84 -14.55 4.67 -16.68
N PHE A 85 -13.33 5.07 -16.36
CA PHE A 85 -12.20 4.16 -16.07
C PHE A 85 -12.06 3.85 -14.60
N SER A 86 -12.49 4.80 -13.75
CA SER A 86 -12.32 4.72 -12.29
C SER A 86 -10.88 4.41 -11.87
N SER A 87 -9.90 4.92 -12.63
CA SER A 87 -8.47 4.73 -12.35
C SER A 87 -7.80 6.03 -11.95
N MET A 88 -7.12 6.05 -10.79
CA MET A 88 -6.34 7.21 -10.32
C MET A 88 -5.15 7.56 -11.24
N ASN A 89 -4.74 6.64 -12.12
CA ASN A 89 -3.68 6.87 -13.10
C ASN A 89 -4.18 7.55 -14.39
N THR A 90 -5.49 7.79 -14.50
CA THR A 90 -6.08 8.47 -15.64
C THR A 90 -5.74 9.96 -15.64
N ARG A 91 -5.30 10.50 -16.79
CA ARG A 91 -5.00 11.92 -16.96
C ARG A 91 -5.15 12.38 -18.40
N VAL A 92 -5.58 13.61 -18.57
CA VAL A 92 -5.59 14.27 -19.88
C VAL A 92 -4.17 14.78 -20.18
N LEU A 93 -3.67 14.49 -21.37
CA LEU A 93 -2.36 14.93 -21.86
C LEU A 93 -2.45 16.22 -22.67
N GLY A 94 -3.53 16.40 -23.43
CA GLY A 94 -3.76 17.57 -24.27
C GLY A 94 -4.96 17.41 -25.20
N TRP A 95 -5.17 18.43 -26.05
CA TRP A 95 -6.17 18.44 -27.09
C TRP A 95 -5.54 18.19 -28.46
N LEU A 96 -6.14 17.30 -29.26
CA LEU A 96 -5.77 17.07 -30.66
C LEU A 96 -6.59 17.95 -31.61
N SER A 97 -7.83 18.25 -31.25
CA SER A 97 -8.75 19.18 -31.89
C SER A 97 -9.71 19.74 -30.83
N ASP A 98 -10.64 20.61 -31.19
CA ASP A 98 -11.67 21.12 -30.24
C ASP A 98 -12.74 20.07 -29.88
N GLU A 99 -12.65 18.87 -30.47
CA GLU A 99 -13.55 17.73 -30.22
C GLU A 99 -12.82 16.45 -29.75
N GLU A 100 -11.49 16.42 -29.80
CA GLU A 100 -10.70 15.23 -29.46
C GLU A 100 -9.61 15.56 -28.44
N ILE A 101 -9.54 14.75 -27.39
CA ILE A 101 -8.52 14.82 -26.34
C ILE A 101 -7.64 13.56 -26.38
N LEU A 102 -6.39 13.75 -25.93
CA LEU A 102 -5.43 12.67 -25.68
C LEU A 102 -5.41 12.36 -24.19
N VAL A 103 -5.70 11.11 -23.86
CA VAL A 103 -5.81 10.63 -22.48
C VAL A 103 -4.85 9.49 -22.23
N LEU A 104 -4.17 9.51 -21.10
CA LEU A 104 -3.35 8.43 -20.57
C LEU A 104 -4.11 7.69 -19.47
N THR A 105 -4.06 6.35 -19.48
CA THR A 105 -4.69 5.53 -18.44
C THR A 105 -4.07 4.13 -18.39
N ASP A 106 -4.13 3.48 -17.23
CA ASP A 106 -3.84 2.05 -17.06
C ASP A 106 -5.11 1.18 -17.13
N PHE A 107 -6.23 1.81 -17.51
CA PHE A 107 -7.47 1.10 -17.75
C PHE A 107 -7.28 0.05 -18.86
N HIS A 108 -7.83 -1.14 -18.66
CA HIS A 108 -7.80 -2.22 -19.63
C HIS A 108 -6.39 -2.73 -20.01
N THR A 109 -5.45 -2.66 -19.06
CA THR A 109 -4.07 -3.17 -19.20
C THR A 109 -3.80 -4.30 -18.20
N PRO A 110 -2.86 -5.22 -18.50
CA PRO A 110 -2.57 -6.33 -17.61
C PRO A 110 -1.85 -5.93 -16.32
N PHE A 111 -1.20 -4.76 -16.31
CA PHE A 111 -0.37 -4.29 -15.20
C PHE A 111 -0.65 -2.82 -14.87
N PRO A 112 -0.66 -2.41 -13.59
CA PRO A 112 -0.86 -1.00 -13.21
C PRO A 112 0.28 -0.08 -13.64
N GLN A 113 1.49 -0.62 -13.90
CA GLN A 113 2.62 0.14 -14.44
C GLN A 113 2.53 0.36 -15.95
N TRP A 114 1.63 -0.32 -16.62
CA TRP A 114 1.41 -0.21 -18.05
C TRP A 114 0.30 0.79 -18.34
N SER A 115 0.68 2.04 -18.62
CA SER A 115 -0.27 3.06 -19.04
C SER A 115 -0.21 3.23 -20.55
N GLU A 116 -1.35 3.39 -21.17
CA GLU A 116 -1.54 3.57 -22.61
C GLU A 116 -2.28 4.87 -22.92
N THR A 117 -2.14 5.34 -24.13
CA THR A 117 -2.83 6.54 -24.61
C THR A 117 -4.01 6.21 -25.49
N TYR A 118 -5.05 7.01 -25.31
CA TYR A 118 -6.28 6.96 -26.10
C TYR A 118 -6.60 8.35 -26.65
N LYS A 119 -7.03 8.38 -27.92
CA LYS A 119 -7.73 9.51 -28.50
C LYS A 119 -9.23 9.34 -28.17
N ILE A 120 -9.83 10.35 -27.59
CA ILE A 120 -11.23 10.29 -27.15
C ILE A 120 -11.99 11.47 -27.73
N ASN A 121 -13.11 11.18 -28.41
CA ASN A 121 -14.05 12.21 -28.85
C ASN A 121 -14.92 12.65 -27.66
N ILE A 122 -14.94 13.96 -27.39
CA ILE A 122 -15.65 14.52 -26.22
C ILE A 122 -17.17 14.55 -26.38
N ASN A 123 -17.70 14.44 -27.61
CA ASN A 123 -19.14 14.53 -27.88
C ASN A 123 -19.84 13.21 -27.56
N ASP A 124 -19.29 12.08 -28.04
CA ASP A 124 -19.86 10.76 -27.90
C ASP A 124 -19.07 9.80 -27.02
N GLY A 125 -17.86 10.19 -26.57
CA GLY A 125 -17.00 9.36 -25.72
C GLY A 125 -16.35 8.18 -26.44
N THR A 126 -16.39 8.14 -27.78
CA THR A 126 -15.70 7.10 -28.54
C THR A 126 -14.19 7.17 -28.36
N MET A 127 -13.54 6.01 -28.25
CA MET A 127 -12.12 5.89 -27.91
C MET A 127 -11.37 5.16 -28.99
N GLU A 128 -10.19 5.65 -29.33
CA GLU A 128 -9.24 4.98 -30.21
C GLU A 128 -7.89 4.84 -29.48
N LYS A 129 -7.40 3.61 -29.35
CA LYS A 129 -6.12 3.33 -28.70
C LYS A 129 -4.97 3.75 -29.59
N MET A 130 -4.01 4.50 -29.06
CA MET A 130 -2.77 4.82 -29.76
C MET A 130 -1.81 3.61 -29.69
N PRO A 131 -1.15 3.25 -30.81
CA PRO A 131 -0.44 1.97 -30.91
C PRO A 131 1.01 2.05 -30.40
N PHE A 132 1.29 2.71 -29.27
CA PHE A 132 2.66 2.97 -28.83
C PHE A 132 3.14 2.10 -27.66
N GLY A 133 2.25 1.28 -27.08
CA GLY A 133 2.54 0.51 -25.87
C GLY A 133 2.62 1.39 -24.64
N PRO A 134 3.37 0.96 -23.60
CA PRO A 134 3.50 1.72 -22.35
C PRO A 134 4.19 3.06 -22.60
N VAL A 135 3.51 4.15 -22.21
CA VAL A 135 4.04 5.52 -22.27
C VAL A 135 3.71 6.25 -20.96
N SER A 136 4.43 7.33 -20.68
CA SER A 136 4.16 8.23 -19.56
C SER A 136 3.71 9.63 -20.00
N ASN A 137 4.08 10.06 -21.21
CA ASN A 137 3.63 11.30 -21.81
C ASN A 137 3.86 11.30 -23.33
N ILE A 138 3.16 12.19 -24.04
CA ILE A 138 3.30 12.38 -25.50
C ILE A 138 3.31 13.87 -25.81
N ALA A 139 4.20 14.29 -26.71
CA ALA A 139 4.18 15.62 -27.35
C ALA A 139 4.06 15.43 -28.87
N ILE A 140 3.15 16.20 -29.49
CA ILE A 140 2.87 16.11 -30.94
C ILE A 140 2.99 17.50 -31.55
N SER A 141 3.74 17.62 -32.66
CA SER A 141 3.82 18.83 -33.47
C SER A 141 3.99 18.45 -34.96
N GLY A 142 2.90 18.59 -35.71
CA GLY A 142 2.86 18.14 -37.12
C GLY A 142 3.13 16.64 -37.25
N ASP A 143 4.16 16.29 -38.01
CA ASP A 143 4.56 14.89 -38.23
C ASP A 143 5.47 14.33 -37.13
N ILE A 144 5.92 15.19 -36.21
CA ILE A 144 6.83 14.82 -35.13
C ILE A 144 6.02 14.38 -33.92
N ILE A 145 6.30 13.17 -33.43
CA ILE A 145 5.76 12.64 -32.17
C ILE A 145 6.92 12.26 -31.27
N ILE A 146 6.88 12.77 -30.02
CA ILE A 146 7.80 12.35 -28.96
C ILE A 146 6.99 11.64 -27.91
N ILE A 147 7.38 10.40 -27.61
CA ILE A 147 6.83 9.67 -26.46
C ILE A 147 7.86 9.63 -25.32
N ALA A 148 7.39 9.79 -24.10
CA ALA A 148 8.16 9.57 -22.89
C ALA A 148 7.84 8.20 -22.32
N ARG A 149 8.85 7.48 -21.87
CA ARG A 149 8.75 6.22 -21.11
C ARG A 149 9.44 6.38 -19.77
N GLY A 150 8.98 5.65 -18.77
CA GLY A 150 9.44 5.78 -17.39
C GLY A 150 8.54 6.71 -16.59
N TYR A 151 9.06 7.28 -15.52
CA TYR A 151 8.29 8.17 -14.67
C TYR A 151 8.16 9.58 -15.25
N GLN A 152 6.99 10.18 -15.03
CA GLN A 152 6.70 11.55 -15.44
C GLN A 152 7.05 12.56 -14.34
N ASP A 153 6.65 12.25 -13.11
CA ASP A 153 6.84 13.09 -11.94
C ASP A 153 6.97 12.18 -10.70
N LEU A 154 8.11 12.28 -10.02
CA LEU A 154 8.40 11.54 -8.79
C LEU A 154 8.72 12.52 -7.66
N PRO A 155 7.72 13.16 -7.06
CA PRO A 155 7.98 14.06 -5.96
C PRO A 155 8.65 13.36 -4.77
N PHE A 156 8.37 12.08 -4.57
CA PHE A 156 8.85 11.27 -3.46
C PHE A 156 10.22 10.59 -3.69
N TRP A 157 10.82 10.70 -4.88
CA TRP A 157 12.17 10.16 -5.13
C TRP A 157 13.00 11.10 -6.02
N LYS A 158 13.54 12.12 -5.42
CA LYS A 158 14.42 13.09 -6.10
C LYS A 158 15.80 12.50 -6.38
N GLY A 159 16.36 12.82 -7.53
CA GLY A 159 17.67 12.30 -7.94
C GLY A 159 17.65 10.81 -8.34
N TYR A 160 16.51 10.29 -8.79
CA TYR A 160 16.36 8.91 -9.22
C TYR A 160 17.08 8.64 -10.55
N LYS A 161 17.81 7.51 -10.62
CA LYS A 161 18.66 7.13 -11.78
C LYS A 161 18.43 5.70 -12.28
N GLY A 162 17.47 4.97 -11.72
CA GLY A 162 17.19 3.58 -12.05
C GLY A 162 16.52 3.39 -13.42
N GLY A 163 15.99 2.19 -13.68
CA GLY A 163 15.45 1.78 -14.97
C GLY A 163 14.30 2.60 -15.54
N THR A 164 13.50 3.26 -14.64
CA THR A 164 12.37 4.12 -15.03
C THR A 164 12.65 5.62 -14.90
N LYS A 165 13.91 6.03 -14.89
CA LYS A 165 14.30 7.46 -14.80
C LYS A 165 13.77 8.35 -15.93
N GLY A 166 13.23 7.73 -16.96
CA GLY A 166 12.68 8.39 -18.14
C GLY A 166 13.64 8.40 -19.32
N GLU A 167 13.05 8.22 -20.49
CA GLU A 167 13.69 8.36 -21.78
C GLU A 167 12.66 8.84 -22.80
N PHE A 168 13.13 9.55 -23.83
CA PHE A 168 12.29 9.98 -24.93
C PHE A 168 12.61 9.19 -26.18
N TRP A 169 11.55 8.88 -26.94
CA TRP A 169 11.59 8.29 -28.26
C TRP A 169 10.94 9.25 -29.23
N ILE A 170 11.52 9.44 -30.41
CA ILE A 170 11.04 10.37 -31.43
C ILE A 170 10.65 9.64 -32.72
N SER A 171 9.56 10.08 -33.29
CA SER A 171 9.11 9.76 -34.66
C SER A 171 9.06 11.04 -35.48
N TYR A 172 9.48 10.96 -36.75
CA TYR A 172 9.36 12.04 -37.75
C TYR A 172 8.34 11.69 -38.85
N ASP A 173 7.66 10.55 -38.73
CA ASP A 173 6.78 9.97 -39.74
C ASP A 173 5.38 9.62 -39.17
N LYS A 174 4.84 10.50 -38.31
CA LYS A 174 3.53 10.38 -37.69
C LYS A 174 3.35 9.15 -36.79
N GLY A 175 4.44 8.65 -36.22
CA GLY A 175 4.41 7.51 -35.31
C GLY A 175 4.55 6.13 -35.96
N ASN A 176 4.92 6.04 -37.24
CA ASN A 176 5.17 4.75 -37.90
C ASN A 176 6.46 4.10 -37.41
N THR A 177 7.52 4.92 -37.22
CA THR A 177 8.81 4.44 -36.70
C THR A 177 9.33 5.36 -35.59
N PHE A 178 10.00 4.80 -34.60
CA PHE A 178 10.58 5.52 -33.48
C PHE A 178 12.05 5.19 -33.28
N ASN A 179 12.82 6.20 -32.88
CA ASN A 179 14.19 6.06 -32.46
C ASN A 179 14.37 6.60 -31.03
N LYS A 180 15.30 6.02 -30.27
CA LYS A 180 15.72 6.63 -28.99
C LYS A 180 16.24 8.04 -29.26
N PHE A 181 15.75 9.00 -28.49
CA PHE A 181 16.04 10.41 -28.69
C PHE A 181 16.86 11.02 -27.57
N LEU A 182 16.44 10.83 -26.33
CA LEU A 182 17.08 11.46 -25.17
C LEU A 182 17.00 10.56 -23.94
N SER A 183 18.13 10.41 -23.25
CA SER A 183 18.23 9.88 -21.89
C SER A 183 19.41 10.56 -21.20
N LEU A 184 19.20 11.00 -19.96
CA LEU A 184 20.22 11.64 -19.11
C LEU A 184 20.48 10.81 -17.86
N ASP A 185 21.51 11.15 -17.10
CA ASP A 185 21.79 10.55 -15.79
C ASP A 185 20.94 11.22 -14.68
N GLY A 186 19.63 11.14 -14.83
CA GLY A 186 18.59 11.72 -14.00
C GLY A 186 17.23 11.56 -14.65
N ILE A 187 16.19 12.06 -14.01
CA ILE A 187 14.82 12.04 -14.53
C ILE A 187 14.71 12.96 -15.75
N VAL A 188 14.09 12.44 -16.82
CA VAL A 188 13.72 13.21 -18.01
C VAL A 188 12.21 13.09 -18.19
N SER A 189 11.49 14.24 -18.16
CA SER A 189 10.03 14.27 -18.15
C SER A 189 9.46 15.52 -18.83
N TRP A 190 8.16 15.49 -19.12
CA TRP A 190 7.39 16.62 -19.68
C TRP A 190 7.96 17.12 -21.02
N PRO A 191 8.00 16.26 -22.08
CA PRO A 191 8.46 16.72 -23.39
C PRO A 191 7.51 17.77 -23.97
N MET A 192 8.06 18.88 -24.49
CA MET A 192 7.32 19.98 -25.10
C MET A 192 8.06 20.41 -26.35
N ILE A 193 7.38 20.36 -27.50
CA ILE A 193 7.97 20.77 -28.78
C ILE A 193 7.64 22.23 -29.03
N ILE A 194 8.67 23.10 -29.14
CA ILE A 194 8.53 24.50 -29.49
C ILE A 194 9.47 24.80 -30.65
N ARG A 195 8.93 25.06 -31.83
CA ARG A 195 9.69 25.29 -33.07
C ARG A 195 10.65 24.11 -33.39
N ASP A 196 11.95 24.36 -33.34
CA ASP A 196 13.04 23.44 -33.66
C ASP A 196 13.68 22.80 -32.41
N ARG A 197 13.06 22.96 -31.23
CA ARG A 197 13.60 22.44 -29.97
C ARG A 197 12.58 21.65 -29.16
N VAL A 198 13.08 20.70 -28.40
CA VAL A 198 12.35 19.93 -27.42
C VAL A 198 12.74 20.43 -26.04
N TYR A 199 11.78 21.00 -25.31
CA TYR A 199 11.94 21.42 -23.93
C TYR A 199 11.45 20.31 -23.01
N PHE A 200 12.07 20.19 -21.82
CA PHE A 200 11.75 19.15 -20.84
C PHE A 200 12.24 19.54 -19.45
N LEU A 201 11.74 18.84 -18.42
CA LEU A 201 12.26 18.95 -17.07
C LEU A 201 13.25 17.82 -16.79
N SER A 202 14.33 18.13 -16.06
CA SER A 202 15.31 17.13 -15.62
C SER A 202 16.03 17.55 -14.35
N ASP A 203 16.38 16.56 -13.52
CA ASP A 203 17.17 16.72 -12.31
C ASP A 203 18.59 16.16 -12.44
N TYR A 204 19.09 15.96 -13.67
CA TYR A 204 20.40 15.35 -13.91
C TYR A 204 21.56 16.13 -13.28
N GLU A 205 21.39 17.44 -13.02
CA GLU A 205 22.34 18.29 -12.29
C GLU A 205 21.93 18.49 -10.79
N GLY A 206 21.02 17.66 -10.26
CA GLY A 206 20.62 17.67 -8.86
C GLY A 206 19.18 18.11 -8.61
N ILE A 207 18.85 19.39 -8.86
CA ILE A 207 17.47 19.92 -8.72
C ILE A 207 16.82 19.98 -10.10
N SER A 208 15.54 19.57 -10.17
CA SER A 208 14.79 19.63 -11.43
C SER A 208 14.64 21.07 -11.93
N ASN A 209 15.10 21.29 -13.15
CA ASN A 209 15.09 22.55 -13.88
C ASN A 209 14.58 22.34 -15.32
N LEU A 210 14.34 23.44 -16.03
CA LEU A 210 13.94 23.45 -17.44
C LEU A 210 15.16 23.39 -18.35
N TYR A 211 15.17 22.43 -19.27
CA TYR A 211 16.20 22.21 -20.28
C TYR A 211 15.60 22.13 -21.67
N SER A 212 16.42 22.18 -22.69
CA SER A 212 16.05 21.86 -24.07
C SER A 212 17.19 21.26 -24.86
N VAL A 213 16.84 20.48 -25.89
CA VAL A 213 17.72 20.00 -26.95
C VAL A 213 17.13 20.37 -28.31
N ASN A 214 17.93 20.37 -29.38
CA ASN A 214 17.42 20.46 -30.75
C ASN A 214 16.66 19.19 -31.15
N LEU A 215 16.00 19.17 -32.31
CA LEU A 215 15.24 18.01 -32.81
C LEU A 215 16.10 16.79 -33.12
N GLU A 216 17.44 16.92 -33.11
CA GLU A 216 18.37 15.79 -33.22
C GLU A 216 18.78 15.23 -31.85
N GLY A 217 18.27 15.75 -30.75
CA GLY A 217 18.65 15.35 -29.38
C GLY A 217 20.01 15.89 -28.93
N LYS A 218 20.53 16.93 -29.61
CA LYS A 218 21.82 17.57 -29.34
C LYS A 218 21.64 19.01 -28.85
N ASP A 219 22.74 19.71 -28.55
CA ASP A 219 22.76 21.11 -28.11
C ASP A 219 21.90 21.29 -26.83
N LEU A 220 22.25 20.55 -25.78
CA LEU A 220 21.59 20.62 -24.47
C LEU A 220 21.80 22.02 -23.85
N ARG A 221 20.72 22.69 -23.50
CA ARG A 221 20.71 24.02 -22.87
C ARG A 221 19.87 24.01 -21.61
N LYS A 222 20.36 24.66 -20.56
CA LYS A 222 19.62 24.92 -19.31
C LYS A 222 18.97 26.30 -19.36
N HIS A 223 17.73 26.40 -18.93
CA HIS A 223 16.94 27.64 -19.02
C HIS A 223 16.54 28.22 -17.65
N THR A 224 16.61 27.41 -16.58
CA THR A 224 16.29 27.87 -15.21
C THR A 224 17.35 27.41 -14.22
N ASN A 225 17.48 28.10 -13.08
CA ASN A 225 18.48 27.82 -12.06
C ASN A 225 17.86 27.77 -10.65
N PHE A 226 16.79 27.01 -10.48
CA PHE A 226 16.19 26.79 -9.17
C PHE A 226 17.10 25.88 -8.33
N THR A 227 17.18 26.16 -7.02
CA THR A 227 18.05 25.47 -6.07
C THR A 227 17.31 24.95 -4.84
N GLU A 228 16.04 25.33 -4.64
CA GLU A 228 15.28 24.97 -3.44
C GLU A 228 14.19 23.92 -3.74
N TYR A 229 13.31 24.17 -4.69
CA TYR A 229 12.23 23.29 -5.08
C TYR A 229 12.41 22.76 -6.50
N TYR A 230 11.83 21.59 -6.78
CA TYR A 230 11.81 21.03 -8.13
C TYR A 230 10.85 21.77 -9.05
N CYS A 231 11.25 21.97 -10.30
CA CYS A 231 10.31 22.28 -11.38
C CYS A 231 9.49 21.01 -11.69
N ARG A 232 8.18 21.14 -11.71
CA ARG A 232 7.24 20.03 -11.90
C ARG A 232 6.07 20.44 -12.78
N ASN A 233 5.33 19.46 -13.32
CA ASN A 233 4.06 19.65 -14.02
C ASN A 233 4.13 20.73 -15.13
N ALA A 234 5.10 20.62 -16.04
CA ALA A 234 5.25 21.56 -17.12
C ALA A 234 4.21 21.38 -18.23
N SER A 235 3.82 22.48 -18.85
CA SER A 235 2.94 22.51 -20.03
C SER A 235 3.31 23.66 -20.95
N SER A 236 2.94 23.55 -22.25
CA SER A 236 3.26 24.56 -23.27
C SER A 236 2.10 24.76 -24.24
N ASP A 237 1.96 26.00 -24.73
CA ASP A 237 1.07 26.36 -25.86
C ASP A 237 1.77 26.31 -27.24
N GLY A 238 2.99 25.68 -27.29
CA GLY A 238 3.85 25.66 -28.48
C GLY A 238 4.68 26.94 -28.67
N ARG A 239 4.59 27.91 -27.76
CA ARG A 239 5.36 29.15 -27.74
C ARG A 239 6.00 29.45 -26.38
N ARG A 240 5.22 29.31 -25.32
CA ARG A 240 5.66 29.58 -23.93
C ARG A 240 5.46 28.34 -23.08
N ILE A 241 6.11 28.33 -21.94
CA ILE A 241 6.07 27.20 -21.00
C ILE A 241 5.62 27.69 -19.64
N VAL A 242 4.71 26.97 -19.01
CA VAL A 242 4.35 27.13 -17.60
C VAL A 242 4.74 25.90 -16.82
N PHE A 243 5.16 26.06 -15.59
CA PHE A 243 5.49 24.96 -14.68
C PHE A 243 5.32 25.39 -13.22
N GLN A 244 5.23 24.40 -12.36
CA GLN A 244 5.11 24.57 -10.92
C GLN A 244 6.50 24.51 -10.27
N ASN A 245 6.72 25.34 -9.22
CA ASN A 245 7.89 25.25 -8.35
C ASN A 245 7.53 25.73 -6.94
N GLY A 246 7.62 24.86 -5.93
CA GLY A 246 7.34 25.19 -4.53
C GLY A 246 5.93 25.73 -4.24
N GLY A 247 4.92 25.28 -4.99
CA GLY A 247 3.54 25.75 -4.88
C GLY A 247 3.26 27.09 -5.56
N ASP A 248 4.19 27.59 -6.37
CA ASP A 248 4.07 28.74 -7.25
C ASP A 248 4.10 28.31 -8.72
N ILE A 249 3.55 29.15 -9.62
CA ILE A 249 3.56 28.94 -11.06
C ILE A 249 4.49 29.96 -11.71
N TYR A 250 5.34 29.49 -12.58
CA TYR A 250 6.26 30.29 -13.39
C TYR A 250 5.91 30.17 -14.87
N LEU A 251 6.10 31.26 -15.57
CA LEU A 251 5.97 31.41 -17.02
C LEU A 251 7.36 31.66 -17.62
N TYR A 252 7.79 30.80 -18.53
CA TYR A 252 9.02 30.98 -19.31
C TYR A 252 8.69 31.27 -20.76
N ASP A 253 9.27 32.36 -21.30
CA ASP A 253 9.19 32.75 -22.71
C ASP A 253 10.51 32.41 -23.40
N PRO A 254 10.59 31.34 -24.21
CA PRO A 254 11.81 30.93 -24.91
C PRO A 254 12.34 31.96 -25.91
N GLU A 255 11.46 32.78 -26.49
CA GLU A 255 11.82 33.79 -27.50
C GLU A 255 12.53 34.97 -26.85
N LYS A 256 12.06 35.39 -25.68
CA LYS A 256 12.64 36.47 -24.90
C LYS A 256 13.70 36.01 -23.90
N GLN A 257 13.78 34.72 -23.64
CA GLN A 257 14.56 34.11 -22.57
C GLN A 257 14.24 34.69 -21.18
N GLU A 258 12.95 34.99 -20.93
CA GLU A 258 12.46 35.60 -19.71
C GLU A 258 11.71 34.56 -18.86
N LEU A 259 12.00 34.57 -17.56
CA LEU A 259 11.33 33.75 -16.55
C LEU A 259 10.54 34.68 -15.60
N ASN A 260 9.24 34.50 -15.51
CA ASN A 260 8.36 35.34 -14.69
C ASN A 260 7.58 34.50 -13.68
N LEU A 261 7.61 34.86 -12.40
CA LEU A 261 6.69 34.38 -11.40
C LEU A 261 5.30 34.98 -11.63
N LEU A 262 4.27 34.12 -11.69
CA LEU A 262 2.88 34.59 -11.73
C LEU A 262 2.40 34.87 -10.29
N ASP A 263 2.16 36.13 -9.96
CA ASP A 263 1.66 36.54 -8.65
C ASP A 263 0.15 36.34 -8.55
N ILE A 264 -0.25 35.16 -8.16
CA ILE A 264 -1.64 34.70 -8.12
C ILE A 264 -2.21 34.87 -6.70
N ASN A 265 -3.41 35.46 -6.61
CA ASN A 265 -4.16 35.59 -5.37
C ASN A 265 -5.58 35.03 -5.54
N LEU A 266 -5.91 33.93 -4.82
CA LEU A 266 -7.20 33.26 -4.93
C LEU A 266 -8.30 33.95 -4.13
N PRO A 267 -9.48 34.17 -4.71
CA PRO A 267 -10.69 34.58 -4.00
C PRO A 267 -11.43 33.36 -3.45
N THR A 268 -10.81 32.64 -2.50
CA THR A 268 -11.38 31.41 -1.92
C THR A 268 -11.70 31.55 -0.44
N ASP A 269 -12.76 30.89 0.01
CA ASP A 269 -13.15 30.76 1.41
C ASP A 269 -12.50 29.54 2.10
N ARG A 270 -11.72 28.74 1.37
CA ARG A 270 -10.99 27.57 1.86
C ARG A 270 -11.86 26.64 2.73
N LYS A 271 -13.02 26.23 2.23
CA LYS A 271 -14.03 25.46 2.97
C LYS A 271 -13.48 24.21 3.66
N LYS A 272 -12.52 23.52 3.04
CA LYS A 272 -11.94 22.29 3.60
C LYS A 272 -10.97 22.53 4.76
N LYS A 273 -10.60 23.78 5.05
CA LYS A 273 -9.92 24.19 6.30
C LYS A 273 -10.86 24.39 7.48
N GLN A 274 -12.16 24.48 7.24
CA GLN A 274 -13.13 24.67 8.32
C GLN A 274 -13.19 23.40 9.18
N GLY A 275 -13.38 23.62 10.50
CA GLY A 275 -13.52 22.53 11.45
C GLY A 275 -14.72 21.65 11.15
N LYS A 276 -14.55 20.37 11.37
CA LYS A 276 -15.58 19.35 11.10
C LYS A 276 -15.61 18.25 12.15
N PHE A 277 -16.75 17.59 12.26
CA PHE A 277 -16.88 16.35 13.04
C PHE A 277 -16.59 15.14 12.16
N VAL A 278 -15.95 14.13 12.75
CA VAL A 278 -15.66 12.85 12.10
C VAL A 278 -16.26 11.69 12.91
N GLU A 279 -16.50 10.55 12.23
CA GLU A 279 -17.03 9.35 12.84
C GLU A 279 -16.05 8.73 13.85
N VAL A 280 -16.54 8.41 15.04
CA VAL A 280 -15.69 7.95 16.16
C VAL A 280 -15.01 6.63 15.84
N LEU A 281 -15.79 5.62 15.43
CA LEU A 281 -15.26 4.26 15.22
C LEU A 281 -14.28 4.14 14.07
N ASP A 282 -14.44 4.95 13.03
CA ASP A 282 -13.51 4.97 11.88
C ASP A 282 -12.07 5.29 12.27
N TYR A 283 -11.90 6.04 13.36
CA TYR A 283 -10.61 6.52 13.86
C TYR A 283 -10.27 6.06 15.27
N THR A 284 -11.07 5.16 15.84
CA THR A 284 -10.76 4.61 17.17
C THR A 284 -9.64 3.58 17.07
N THR A 285 -8.52 3.89 17.73
CA THR A 285 -7.33 3.04 17.76
C THR A 285 -7.25 2.19 19.02
N GLU A 286 -7.68 2.74 20.15
CA GLU A 286 -7.60 2.08 21.46
C GLU A 286 -8.83 2.44 22.32
N ALA A 287 -9.24 1.49 23.15
CA ALA A 287 -10.23 1.71 24.18
C ALA A 287 -9.88 0.90 25.43
N VAL A 288 -10.02 1.52 26.59
CA VAL A 288 -9.75 0.92 27.89
C VAL A 288 -10.85 1.29 28.89
N ALA A 289 -11.09 0.45 29.88
CA ALA A 289 -12.05 0.72 30.91
C ALA A 289 -11.54 0.31 32.30
N ASN A 290 -12.09 0.95 33.31
CA ASN A 290 -12.06 0.50 34.68
C ASN A 290 -13.51 0.38 35.22
N ASP A 291 -13.69 0.19 36.52
CA ASP A 291 -15.04 0.02 37.09
C ASP A 291 -15.98 1.21 36.87
N LYS A 292 -15.44 2.42 36.78
CA LYS A 292 -16.19 3.68 36.71
C LYS A 292 -16.17 4.35 35.36
N TYR A 293 -15.07 4.23 34.64
CA TYR A 293 -14.77 5.01 33.46
C TYR A 293 -14.41 4.13 32.26
N LEU A 294 -14.75 4.62 31.10
CA LEU A 294 -14.25 4.15 29.80
C LEU A 294 -13.52 5.32 29.16
N SER A 295 -12.35 5.01 28.60
CA SER A 295 -11.60 5.99 27.81
C SER A 295 -11.22 5.40 26.47
N LEU A 296 -11.25 6.21 25.43
CA LEU A 296 -10.86 5.81 24.08
C LEU A 296 -10.01 6.88 23.40
N ILE A 297 -9.17 6.43 22.48
CA ILE A 297 -8.46 7.30 21.55
C ILE A 297 -9.13 7.22 20.20
N SER A 298 -9.67 8.35 19.73
CA SER A 298 -10.18 8.48 18.38
C SER A 298 -9.60 9.72 17.69
N ARG A 299 -9.10 9.57 16.48
CA ARG A 299 -8.41 10.64 15.73
C ARG A 299 -7.28 11.31 16.55
N GLY A 300 -6.51 10.50 17.28
CA GLY A 300 -5.42 10.99 18.14
C GLY A 300 -5.83 11.73 19.40
N LYS A 301 -7.12 11.80 19.72
CA LYS A 301 -7.68 12.51 20.86
C LYS A 301 -8.20 11.54 21.90
N VAL A 302 -8.02 11.87 23.19
CA VAL A 302 -8.46 11.05 24.30
C VAL A 302 -9.82 11.51 24.79
N PHE A 303 -10.77 10.61 24.89
CA PHE A 303 -12.09 10.86 25.42
C PHE A 303 -12.33 10.01 26.65
N LEU A 304 -12.82 10.62 27.73
CA LEU A 304 -13.19 9.99 28.99
C LEU A 304 -14.70 10.08 29.19
N MET A 305 -15.34 8.98 29.56
CA MET A 305 -16.78 8.94 29.88
C MET A 305 -17.12 7.85 30.86
N ARG A 306 -18.32 7.92 31.46
CA ARG A 306 -18.94 6.73 32.05
C ARG A 306 -19.46 5.83 30.94
N PRO A 307 -19.41 4.51 31.10
CA PRO A 307 -19.84 3.60 30.02
C PRO A 307 -21.26 3.80 29.54
N TRP A 308 -22.21 4.14 30.46
CA TRP A 308 -23.63 4.10 30.20
C TRP A 308 -24.32 5.47 30.13
N ASP A 309 -23.82 6.45 30.85
CA ASP A 309 -24.47 7.75 31.03
C ASP A 309 -23.46 8.88 31.27
N GLY A 310 -23.95 10.10 31.34
CA GLY A 310 -23.19 11.28 31.72
C GLY A 310 -22.40 11.92 30.55
N PRO A 311 -21.64 12.96 30.86
CA PRO A 311 -20.89 13.71 29.88
C PRO A 311 -19.67 12.95 29.37
N VAL A 312 -19.22 13.32 28.17
CA VAL A 312 -17.93 12.92 27.61
C VAL A 312 -16.97 14.09 27.70
N VAL A 313 -15.78 13.85 28.21
CA VAL A 313 -14.74 14.86 28.37
C VAL A 313 -13.55 14.50 27.48
N GLN A 314 -13.11 15.44 26.67
CA GLN A 314 -11.85 15.30 25.96
C GLN A 314 -10.70 15.69 26.90
N LEU A 315 -9.78 14.75 27.17
CA LEU A 315 -8.58 14.97 27.96
C LEU A 315 -7.45 15.53 27.09
N GLY A 316 -6.53 16.25 27.71
CA GLY A 316 -5.35 16.77 27.08
C GLY A 316 -5.61 17.91 26.08
N GLU A 317 -4.68 18.09 25.13
CA GLU A 317 -4.78 19.08 24.09
C GLU A 317 -5.98 18.83 23.18
N LYS A 318 -6.63 19.90 22.72
CA LYS A 318 -7.86 19.78 21.96
C LYS A 318 -7.64 19.55 20.48
N GLN A 319 -6.60 20.14 19.89
CA GLN A 319 -6.33 20.12 18.46
C GLN A 319 -4.82 20.00 18.17
N GLY A 320 -4.46 19.49 16.99
CA GLY A 320 -3.08 19.37 16.56
C GLY A 320 -2.24 18.40 17.41
N VAL A 321 -2.87 17.41 18.01
CA VAL A 321 -2.28 16.42 18.90
C VAL A 321 -2.49 15.00 18.40
N ARG A 322 -1.58 14.12 18.75
CA ARG A 322 -1.73 12.69 18.55
C ARG A 322 -1.28 11.92 19.76
N TYR A 323 -2.24 11.47 20.55
CA TYR A 323 -2.02 10.56 21.68
C TYR A 323 -2.10 9.11 21.24
N LYS A 324 -1.27 8.26 21.84
CA LYS A 324 -1.20 6.80 21.66
C LYS A 324 -1.07 6.12 23.01
N GLN A 325 -1.29 4.81 23.07
CA GLN A 325 -0.99 3.95 24.25
C GLN A 325 -1.68 4.41 25.53
N ILE A 326 -3.00 4.37 25.54
CA ILE A 326 -3.75 4.83 26.71
C ILE A 326 -3.74 3.82 27.86
N GLN A 327 -3.47 4.31 29.06
CA GLN A 327 -3.66 3.62 30.34
C GLN A 327 -4.55 4.48 31.24
N LEU A 328 -5.62 3.88 31.75
CA LEU A 328 -6.62 4.59 32.57
C LEU A 328 -6.38 4.33 34.04
N LEU A 329 -6.21 5.41 34.83
CA LEU A 329 -6.08 5.33 36.27
C LEU A 329 -7.46 5.21 36.97
N PRO A 330 -7.50 4.70 38.22
CA PRO A 330 -8.77 4.52 38.95
C PRO A 330 -9.57 5.81 39.14
N ASN A 331 -8.91 6.96 39.25
CA ASN A 331 -9.55 8.28 39.43
C ASN A 331 -10.11 8.88 38.12
N GLY A 332 -9.85 8.24 36.96
CA GLY A 332 -10.26 8.73 35.63
C GLY A 332 -9.20 9.54 34.90
N ASP A 333 -8.02 9.78 35.50
CA ASP A 333 -6.89 10.35 34.79
C ASP A 333 -6.30 9.32 33.81
N ALA A 334 -5.67 9.78 32.76
CA ALA A 334 -5.07 8.91 31.75
C ALA A 334 -3.57 9.14 31.63
N ILE A 335 -2.84 8.08 31.37
CA ILE A 335 -1.44 8.12 30.99
C ILE A 335 -1.37 7.71 29.52
N VAL A 336 -0.69 8.52 28.71
CA VAL A 336 -0.59 8.32 27.26
C VAL A 336 0.81 8.64 26.76
N VAL A 337 1.10 8.27 25.53
CA VAL A 337 2.24 8.77 24.77
C VAL A 337 1.80 9.91 23.87
N ASP A 338 2.39 11.08 24.03
CA ASP A 338 2.22 12.18 23.06
C ASP A 338 3.17 11.97 21.88
N ALA A 339 2.63 11.56 20.74
CA ALA A 339 3.41 11.28 19.55
C ALA A 339 4.00 12.55 18.88
N ASN A 340 3.61 13.76 19.29
CA ASN A 340 4.18 14.98 18.74
C ASN A 340 5.65 15.18 19.21
N ASP A 341 5.92 14.87 20.46
CA ASP A 341 7.25 15.04 21.06
C ASP A 341 7.83 13.75 21.67
N ASP A 342 7.17 12.60 21.47
CA ASP A 342 7.53 11.27 21.96
C ASP A 342 7.64 11.19 23.49
N LYS A 343 6.82 11.96 24.19
CA LYS A 343 6.86 12.02 25.66
C LYS A 343 5.69 11.27 26.29
N LEU A 344 5.97 10.71 27.45
CA LEU A 344 4.93 10.23 28.35
C LEU A 344 4.14 11.43 28.90
N ALA A 345 2.82 11.41 28.77
CA ALA A 345 1.94 12.48 29.24
C ALA A 345 0.89 11.95 30.23
N PHE A 346 0.69 12.71 31.30
CA PHE A 346 -0.34 12.49 32.32
C PHE A 346 -1.45 13.51 32.08
N LEU A 347 -2.64 13.02 31.78
CA LEU A 347 -3.81 13.83 31.45
C LEU A 347 -4.84 13.74 32.56
N GLY A 348 -4.97 14.84 33.31
CA GLY A 348 -5.96 14.95 34.39
C GLY A 348 -7.36 15.21 33.86
N LYS A 349 -8.39 14.63 34.49
CA LYS A 349 -9.80 14.94 34.19
C LYS A 349 -10.18 16.40 34.52
N ASP A 350 -9.36 17.08 35.30
CA ASP A 350 -9.44 18.50 35.63
C ASP A 350 -8.87 19.41 34.52
N GLY A 351 -8.36 18.82 33.45
CA GLY A 351 -7.72 19.52 32.33
C GLY A 351 -6.22 19.71 32.47
N SER A 352 -5.60 19.21 33.53
CA SER A 352 -4.15 19.29 33.72
C SER A 352 -3.41 18.39 32.74
N ILE A 353 -2.23 18.85 32.28
CA ILE A 353 -1.32 18.08 31.43
C ILE A 353 0.07 18.18 32.04
N LYS A 354 0.66 17.04 32.36
CA LYS A 354 2.05 16.93 32.81
C LYS A 354 2.81 15.97 31.91
N LYS A 355 3.96 16.37 31.40
CA LYS A 355 4.82 15.52 30.57
C LYS A 355 6.09 15.13 31.31
N LEU A 356 6.53 13.90 31.11
CA LEU A 356 7.82 13.43 31.57
C LEU A 356 8.94 14.09 30.72
N ASN A 357 9.81 14.84 31.37
CA ASN A 357 10.94 15.46 30.69
C ASN A 357 12.17 14.55 30.73
N ALA A 358 12.16 13.50 29.91
CA ALA A 358 13.26 12.57 29.70
C ALA A 358 13.40 12.25 28.23
N ASP A 359 14.62 12.06 27.72
CA ASP A 359 14.87 11.56 26.38
C ASP A 359 14.82 10.02 26.38
N LEU A 360 13.66 9.48 26.04
CA LEU A 360 13.42 8.04 25.91
C LEU A 360 13.38 7.58 24.45
N GLY A 361 13.67 8.46 23.49
CA GLY A 361 13.42 8.17 22.10
C GLY A 361 11.93 8.02 21.82
N ARG A 362 11.56 7.35 20.74
CA ARG A 362 10.15 7.06 20.43
C ARG A 362 9.65 5.95 21.33
N ILE A 363 8.65 6.27 22.14
CA ILE A 363 8.01 5.30 23.02
C ILE A 363 7.12 4.36 22.19
N GLU A 364 7.38 3.06 22.30
CA GLU A 364 6.63 2.04 21.56
C GLU A 364 5.50 1.42 22.39
N ARG A 365 5.74 1.18 23.67
CA ARG A 365 4.74 0.61 24.60
C ARG A 365 4.88 1.17 26.00
N ILE A 366 3.75 1.31 26.67
CA ILE A 366 3.69 1.61 28.11
C ILE A 366 2.78 0.61 28.83
N LYS A 367 3.08 0.30 30.06
CA LYS A 367 2.24 -0.51 30.95
C LYS A 367 2.32 0.01 32.37
N VAL A 368 1.22 0.48 32.91
CA VAL A 368 1.12 1.00 34.28
C VAL A 368 0.91 -0.16 35.25
N SER A 369 1.57 -0.09 36.42
CA SER A 369 1.41 -1.08 37.49
C SER A 369 -0.02 -1.02 38.11
N PRO A 370 -0.51 -2.10 38.71
CA PRO A 370 -1.81 -2.12 39.36
C PRO A 370 -2.03 -1.02 40.41
N ASP A 371 -0.96 -0.65 41.16
CA ASP A 371 -0.99 0.43 42.14
C ASP A 371 -0.97 1.84 41.52
N GLY A 372 -0.77 1.95 40.18
CA GLY A 372 -0.70 3.23 39.47
C GLY A 372 0.59 4.03 39.66
N LYS A 373 1.59 3.49 40.40
CA LYS A 373 2.79 4.22 40.79
C LYS A 373 4.02 3.97 39.92
N LYS A 374 3.98 2.96 39.08
CA LYS A 374 5.12 2.57 38.26
C LYS A 374 4.69 2.35 36.82
N ILE A 375 5.57 2.66 35.87
CA ILE A 375 5.29 2.54 34.44
C ILE A 375 6.48 1.83 33.78
N LEU A 376 6.19 0.74 33.09
CA LEU A 376 7.12 0.13 32.14
C LEU A 376 7.03 0.88 30.83
N ILE A 377 8.18 1.19 30.22
CA ILE A 377 8.28 1.94 28.97
C ILE A 377 9.27 1.23 28.06
N SER A 378 8.82 0.79 26.89
CA SER A 378 9.73 0.32 25.83
C SER A 378 9.82 1.35 24.70
N ASN A 379 10.94 1.36 23.99
CA ASN A 379 11.22 2.36 22.98
C ASN A 379 11.86 1.78 21.71
N ASN A 380 12.01 2.62 20.70
CA ASN A 380 12.65 2.28 19.42
C ASN A 380 14.16 2.04 19.53
N ARG A 381 14.78 2.34 20.66
CA ARG A 381 16.19 2.03 20.95
C ARG A 381 16.37 0.62 21.51
N LEU A 382 15.31 -0.21 21.48
CA LEU A 382 15.25 -1.59 21.94
C LEU A 382 15.39 -1.75 23.47
N GLU A 383 15.07 -0.71 24.21
CA GLU A 383 15.23 -0.60 25.65
C GLU A 383 13.91 -0.81 26.38
N LEU A 384 13.98 -1.37 27.61
CA LEU A 384 12.90 -1.43 28.58
C LEU A 384 13.28 -0.64 29.82
N TRP A 385 12.50 0.37 30.12
CA TRP A 385 12.67 1.27 31.26
C TRP A 385 11.58 1.08 32.31
N LEU A 386 11.91 1.27 33.55
CA LEU A 386 11.00 1.40 34.68
C LEU A 386 10.99 2.85 35.15
N TYR A 387 9.83 3.48 35.18
CA TYR A 387 9.60 4.81 35.70
C TYR A 387 8.76 4.74 36.97
N GLU A 388 9.26 5.33 38.08
CA GLU A 388 8.54 5.47 39.36
C GLU A 388 7.93 6.87 39.43
N VAL A 389 6.60 6.95 39.50
CA VAL A 389 5.87 8.23 39.41
C VAL A 389 6.15 9.16 40.60
N ASP A 390 6.17 8.61 41.84
CA ASP A 390 6.29 9.39 43.07
C ASP A 390 7.70 9.98 43.26
N THR A 391 8.73 9.25 42.88
CA THR A 391 10.16 9.64 43.01
C THR A 391 10.72 10.27 41.74
N ALA A 392 9.99 10.20 40.65
CA ALA A 392 10.46 10.55 39.30
C ALA A 392 11.76 9.81 38.87
N ASN A 393 12.01 8.63 39.45
CA ASN A 393 13.18 7.81 39.15
C ASN A 393 12.96 7.00 37.87
N LEU A 394 13.96 7.00 37.00
CA LEU A 394 13.95 6.27 35.72
C LEU A 394 15.12 5.28 35.71
N LYS A 395 14.81 3.99 35.53
CA LYS A 395 15.79 2.90 35.59
C LYS A 395 15.72 2.05 34.33
N LEU A 396 16.86 1.86 33.66
CA LEU A 396 16.97 0.87 32.58
C LEU A 396 16.93 -0.54 33.19
N ILE A 397 16.00 -1.36 32.69
CA ILE A 397 15.83 -2.76 33.14
C ILE A 397 16.55 -3.72 32.21
N ASP A 398 16.34 -3.57 30.89
CA ASP A 398 16.91 -4.48 29.88
C ASP A 398 17.02 -3.79 28.51
N LYS A 399 17.84 -4.37 27.63
CA LYS A 399 18.02 -3.90 26.26
C LYS A 399 18.24 -5.09 25.32
N SER A 400 17.44 -5.18 24.26
CA SER A 400 17.63 -6.18 23.20
C SER A 400 18.61 -5.68 22.14
N GLU A 401 19.19 -6.59 21.38
CA GLU A 401 19.99 -6.28 20.18
C GLU A 401 19.24 -6.52 18.88
N TYR A 402 18.05 -7.13 18.95
CA TYR A 402 17.37 -7.65 17.77
C TYR A 402 16.06 -6.94 17.44
N ASN A 403 15.22 -6.67 18.45
CA ASN A 403 13.91 -6.04 18.23
C ASN A 403 13.41 -5.34 19.50
N VAL A 404 12.35 -4.54 19.33
CA VAL A 404 11.66 -3.85 20.43
C VAL A 404 11.00 -4.86 21.37
N ILE A 405 11.00 -4.54 22.66
CA ILE A 405 10.27 -5.28 23.70
C ILE A 405 8.82 -4.79 23.68
N TYR A 406 7.93 -5.53 22.99
CA TYR A 406 6.57 -5.04 22.70
C TYR A 406 5.53 -5.39 23.75
N GLN A 407 5.71 -6.49 24.50
CA GLN A 407 4.68 -7.01 25.39
C GLN A 407 5.18 -7.17 26.79
N MET A 408 4.39 -6.67 27.75
CA MET A 408 4.71 -6.67 29.16
C MET A 408 3.43 -6.68 30.00
N ASP A 409 3.47 -7.31 31.17
CA ASP A 409 2.39 -7.29 32.15
C ASP A 409 2.95 -7.24 33.57
N TRP A 410 2.14 -6.71 34.49
CA TRP A 410 2.48 -6.59 35.89
C TRP A 410 1.82 -7.70 36.71
N HIS A 411 2.58 -8.25 37.65
CA HIS A 411 2.05 -9.04 38.73
C HIS A 411 1.18 -8.15 39.65
N PRO A 412 0.09 -8.69 40.26
CA PRO A 412 -0.82 -7.91 41.07
C PRO A 412 -0.17 -7.15 42.26
N ASP A 413 0.98 -7.59 42.76
CA ASP A 413 1.73 -6.91 43.85
C ASP A 413 2.42 -5.61 43.43
N SER A 414 2.47 -5.32 42.12
CA SER A 414 3.21 -4.18 41.56
C SER A 414 4.73 -4.18 41.84
N GLU A 415 5.30 -5.31 42.19
CA GLU A 415 6.75 -5.49 42.42
C GLU A 415 7.41 -6.35 41.34
N TRP A 416 6.69 -7.35 40.81
CA TRP A 416 7.15 -8.19 39.71
C TRP A 416 6.45 -7.84 38.40
N PHE A 417 7.16 -8.02 37.28
CA PHE A 417 6.61 -7.88 35.94
C PHE A 417 7.26 -8.85 34.97
N ALA A 418 6.52 -9.25 33.95
CA ALA A 418 7.00 -10.11 32.88
C ALA A 418 7.01 -9.37 31.56
N TYR A 419 7.92 -9.72 30.67
CA TYR A 419 8.01 -9.15 29.33
C TYR A 419 8.59 -10.15 28.33
N THR A 420 8.27 -9.92 27.06
CA THR A 420 8.88 -10.65 25.95
C THR A 420 10.26 -10.09 25.66
N PHE A 421 11.24 -10.97 25.47
CA PHE A 421 12.60 -10.55 25.14
C PHE A 421 13.07 -11.20 23.83
N PRO A 422 13.33 -10.41 22.77
CA PRO A 422 13.91 -10.92 21.54
C PRO A 422 15.33 -11.43 21.75
N GLU A 423 15.54 -12.74 21.61
CA GLU A 423 16.83 -13.42 21.81
C GLU A 423 17.63 -13.51 20.48
N SER A 424 16.91 -13.51 19.36
CA SER A 424 17.46 -13.48 18.01
C SER A 424 16.43 -12.84 17.05
N TYR A 425 16.71 -12.87 15.75
CA TYR A 425 15.75 -12.41 14.72
C TYR A 425 14.47 -13.25 14.66
N SER A 426 14.51 -14.51 15.11
CA SER A 426 13.40 -15.48 14.98
C SER A 426 12.97 -16.12 16.30
N THR A 427 13.66 -15.83 17.40
CA THR A 427 13.35 -16.41 18.71
C THR A 427 13.13 -15.35 19.78
N GLN A 428 12.19 -15.64 20.68
CA GLN A 428 11.78 -14.72 21.74
C GLN A 428 11.47 -15.52 23.01
N SER A 429 11.93 -15.07 24.16
CA SER A 429 11.67 -15.69 25.46
C SER A 429 10.80 -14.80 26.35
N ILE A 430 10.28 -15.37 27.42
CA ILE A 430 9.69 -14.61 28.52
C ILE A 430 10.73 -14.39 29.60
N LYS A 431 10.92 -13.16 30.02
CA LYS A 431 11.70 -12.78 31.21
C LYS A 431 10.77 -12.26 32.31
N LEU A 432 11.15 -12.52 33.54
CA LEU A 432 10.53 -12.02 34.75
C LEU A 432 11.51 -11.06 35.45
N ALA A 433 11.05 -9.88 35.84
CA ALA A 433 11.87 -8.93 36.53
C ALA A 433 11.20 -8.40 37.79
N HIS A 434 12.01 -8.03 38.76
CA HIS A 434 11.60 -7.34 39.99
C HIS A 434 12.04 -5.87 39.94
N ILE A 435 11.26 -4.98 40.55
CA ILE A 435 11.56 -3.53 40.61
C ILE A 435 12.97 -3.21 41.12
N SER A 436 13.56 -4.07 41.96
CA SER A 436 14.98 -3.94 42.39
C SER A 436 15.98 -4.01 41.24
N GLY A 437 15.56 -4.51 40.05
CA GLY A 437 16.40 -4.72 38.87
C GLY A 437 16.88 -6.14 38.70
N LYS A 438 16.40 -7.10 39.48
CA LYS A 438 16.70 -8.52 39.27
C LYS A 438 15.90 -8.99 38.05
N VAL A 439 16.57 -9.62 37.07
CA VAL A 439 15.99 -10.15 35.84
C VAL A 439 16.29 -11.64 35.70
N ILE A 440 15.31 -12.43 35.35
CA ILE A 440 15.39 -13.88 35.18
C ILE A 440 14.68 -14.28 33.90
N ARG A 441 15.31 -15.10 33.07
CA ARG A 441 14.69 -15.73 31.93
C ARG A 441 13.90 -16.94 32.39
N ILE A 442 12.62 -17.03 32.04
CA ILE A 442 11.74 -18.11 32.45
C ILE A 442 11.70 -19.21 31.38
N THR A 443 11.70 -18.85 30.10
CA THR A 443 11.52 -19.81 29.01
C THR A 443 12.79 -19.97 28.17
N SER A 444 12.93 -21.14 27.55
CA SER A 444 14.08 -21.46 26.70
C SER A 444 14.11 -20.59 25.44
N PRO A 445 15.29 -20.18 24.95
CA PRO A 445 15.42 -19.18 23.88
C PRO A 445 15.29 -19.78 22.45
N TYR A 446 14.76 -20.98 22.28
CA TYR A 446 14.57 -21.61 20.96
C TYR A 446 13.11 -21.64 20.48
N GLY A 447 12.20 -20.96 21.20
CA GLY A 447 10.81 -20.77 20.82
C GLY A 447 10.52 -19.30 20.46
N TYR A 448 9.28 -19.03 20.12
CA TYR A 448 8.75 -17.67 20.00
C TYR A 448 7.63 -17.50 21.01
N ASP A 449 7.97 -16.95 22.18
CA ASP A 449 7.06 -16.77 23.30
C ASP A 449 6.52 -15.35 23.32
N PHE A 450 5.22 -15.17 23.55
CA PHE A 450 4.59 -13.87 23.48
C PHE A 450 3.31 -13.80 24.34
N SER A 451 2.75 -12.60 24.44
CA SER A 451 1.52 -12.31 25.19
C SER A 451 1.56 -12.73 26.66
N PRO A 452 2.57 -12.30 27.45
CA PRO A 452 2.57 -12.57 28.87
C PRO A 452 1.40 -11.89 29.57
N SER A 453 0.70 -12.60 30.47
CA SER A 453 -0.39 -12.05 31.27
C SER A 453 -0.45 -12.72 32.63
N PHE A 454 -0.39 -11.94 33.70
CA PHE A 454 -0.52 -12.50 35.04
C PHE A 454 -1.97 -12.85 35.41
N ASP A 455 -2.08 -13.93 36.16
CA ASP A 455 -3.29 -14.29 36.89
C ASP A 455 -3.69 -13.14 37.87
N PRO A 456 -4.98 -12.76 37.96
CA PRO A 456 -5.40 -11.71 38.87
C PRO A 456 -5.06 -11.95 40.35
N ASP A 457 -4.98 -13.22 40.75
CA ASP A 457 -4.60 -13.62 42.10
C ASP A 457 -3.07 -13.77 42.32
N GLY A 458 -2.27 -13.61 41.24
CA GLY A 458 -0.82 -13.69 41.28
C GLY A 458 -0.26 -15.12 41.41
N ARG A 459 -1.01 -16.14 41.05
CA ARG A 459 -0.60 -17.55 41.15
C ARG A 459 0.17 -18.04 39.91
N TYR A 460 -0.20 -17.50 38.74
CA TYR A 460 0.27 -17.96 37.44
C TYR A 460 0.68 -16.80 36.54
N LEU A 461 1.60 -17.07 35.65
CA LEU A 461 1.91 -16.23 34.48
C LEU A 461 1.53 -17.02 33.23
N TYR A 462 0.53 -16.55 32.51
CA TYR A 462 0.10 -17.11 31.22
C TYR A 462 0.93 -16.53 30.09
N PHE A 463 1.17 -17.34 29.04
CA PHE A 463 1.79 -16.88 27.81
C PHE A 463 1.42 -17.79 26.63
N LEU A 464 1.66 -17.31 25.43
CA LEU A 464 1.55 -18.08 24.19
C LEU A 464 2.95 -18.44 23.69
N SER A 465 3.08 -19.60 23.05
CA SER A 465 4.35 -20.00 22.45
C SER A 465 4.14 -20.70 21.11
N ALA A 466 4.88 -20.24 20.10
CA ALA A 466 4.99 -20.89 18.79
C ALA A 466 6.17 -21.87 18.79
N ARG A 467 6.04 -22.97 19.52
CA ARG A 467 7.04 -24.06 19.62
C ARG A 467 6.48 -25.44 19.33
N HIS A 468 5.19 -25.51 19.01
CA HIS A 468 4.55 -26.77 18.66
C HIS A 468 4.69 -27.01 17.16
N LEU A 469 5.77 -27.69 16.77
CA LEU A 469 6.12 -27.92 15.38
C LEU A 469 5.58 -29.27 14.89
N ASP A 470 4.26 -29.36 14.69
CA ASP A 470 3.61 -30.49 14.08
C ASP A 470 3.31 -30.18 12.59
N PRO A 471 4.05 -30.80 11.66
CA PRO A 471 3.95 -30.43 10.25
C PRO A 471 2.67 -30.97 9.62
N THR A 472 2.03 -30.10 8.83
CA THR A 472 0.91 -30.48 7.96
C THR A 472 1.38 -30.70 6.53
N ASN A 473 0.86 -31.72 5.87
CA ASN A 473 1.21 -32.06 4.50
C ASN A 473 0.44 -31.17 3.50
N ASP A 474 1.18 -30.51 2.63
CA ASP A 474 0.63 -29.88 1.43
C ASP A 474 0.36 -30.97 0.37
N LYS A 475 -0.89 -31.09 -0.07
CA LYS A 475 -1.31 -32.12 -1.04
C LYS A 475 -0.99 -31.77 -2.50
N VAL A 476 -0.55 -30.56 -2.79
CA VAL A 476 -0.33 -30.08 -4.15
C VAL A 476 1.10 -30.31 -4.61
N ILE A 477 2.07 -29.83 -3.84
CA ILE A 477 3.50 -29.84 -4.19
C ILE A 477 4.33 -30.79 -3.30
N PHE A 478 3.69 -31.62 -2.49
CA PHE A 478 4.33 -32.48 -1.50
C PHE A 478 5.34 -31.72 -0.66
N ASN A 479 4.87 -30.71 0.04
CA ASN A 479 5.66 -29.92 0.98
C ASN A 479 5.06 -30.04 2.39
N LEU A 480 5.84 -29.73 3.39
CA LEU A 480 5.42 -29.68 4.78
C LEU A 480 5.38 -28.24 5.27
N SER A 481 4.35 -27.88 5.99
CA SER A 481 4.18 -26.56 6.58
C SER A 481 3.70 -26.65 8.02
N PHE A 482 3.91 -25.58 8.77
CA PHE A 482 3.51 -25.48 10.18
C PHE A 482 2.41 -24.41 10.30
N GLN A 483 1.16 -24.80 10.06
CA GLN A 483 0.03 -23.85 10.02
C GLN A 483 -0.49 -23.50 11.42
N ARG A 484 -0.41 -24.45 12.37
CA ARG A 484 -0.86 -24.31 13.74
C ARG A 484 0.29 -24.66 14.67
N VAL A 485 0.96 -23.66 15.20
CA VAL A 485 2.17 -23.82 16.00
C VAL A 485 2.05 -23.24 17.41
N VAL A 486 0.96 -22.51 17.67
CA VAL A 486 0.79 -21.75 18.92
C VAL A 486 -0.08 -22.52 19.88
N LYS A 487 0.45 -22.71 21.10
CA LYS A 487 -0.30 -23.20 22.25
C LYS A 487 -0.20 -22.22 23.42
N PRO A 488 -1.20 -22.19 24.30
CA PRO A 488 -1.11 -21.49 25.57
C PRO A 488 -0.35 -22.30 26.61
N TYR A 489 0.40 -21.58 27.43
CA TYR A 489 1.18 -22.09 28.55
C TYR A 489 0.95 -21.26 29.80
N LEU A 490 1.26 -21.83 30.95
CA LEU A 490 1.36 -21.10 32.19
C LEU A 490 2.64 -21.43 32.95
N VAL A 491 3.12 -20.51 33.75
CA VAL A 491 4.16 -20.73 34.77
C VAL A 491 3.51 -20.71 36.12
N VAL A 492 3.74 -21.73 36.93
CA VAL A 492 3.33 -21.73 38.34
C VAL A 492 4.37 -20.92 39.13
N LEU A 493 3.95 -19.75 39.66
CA LEU A 493 4.88 -18.78 40.26
C LEU A 493 5.41 -19.19 41.63
N SER A 494 4.69 -20.03 42.40
CA SER A 494 5.14 -20.64 43.65
C SER A 494 5.44 -22.13 43.44
N ASN A 495 6.11 -22.75 44.38
CA ASN A 495 6.43 -24.18 44.34
C ASN A 495 5.21 -25.03 44.74
N THR A 496 4.15 -24.95 43.96
CA THR A 496 2.88 -25.67 44.16
C THR A 496 2.50 -26.48 42.93
N TYR A 497 1.47 -27.33 43.05
CA TYR A 497 0.97 -28.10 41.91
C TYR A 497 0.36 -27.22 40.83
N SER A 498 0.51 -27.67 39.61
CA SER A 498 -0.19 -27.12 38.45
C SER A 498 -1.71 -27.21 38.60
N PRO A 499 -2.50 -26.27 38.10
CA PRO A 499 -3.97 -26.36 38.13
C PRO A 499 -4.50 -27.56 37.32
N PHE A 500 -3.66 -28.19 36.51
CA PHE A 500 -4.04 -29.36 35.68
C PHE A 500 -3.74 -30.69 36.38
N ASN A 501 -2.96 -30.68 37.48
CA ASN A 501 -2.67 -31.84 38.27
C ASN A 501 -3.73 -32.02 39.39
N GLN A 502 -4.12 -33.23 39.69
CA GLN A 502 -4.96 -33.54 40.85
C GLN A 502 -4.06 -33.87 42.04
N SER A 503 -4.20 -33.07 43.11
CA SER A 503 -3.58 -33.37 44.38
C SER A 503 -4.61 -33.95 45.34
N LEU A 504 -4.18 -34.91 46.16
CA LEU A 504 -4.98 -35.45 47.26
C LEU A 504 -4.95 -34.53 48.50
N GLU A 505 -4.03 -33.60 48.54
CA GLU A 505 -3.92 -32.61 49.61
C GLU A 505 -4.23 -31.21 49.07
N GLU A 506 -5.01 -30.42 49.80
CA GLU A 506 -5.19 -29.00 49.55
C GLU A 506 -3.87 -28.28 49.84
N THR A 507 -3.08 -28.01 48.82
CA THR A 507 -1.88 -27.20 48.95
C THR A 507 -2.30 -25.72 48.97
N ALA A 508 -1.93 -24.98 50.00
CA ALA A 508 -2.09 -23.56 50.06
C ALA A 508 -1.38 -22.92 48.85
N ASN A 509 -2.16 -22.28 48.01
CA ASN A 509 -1.66 -21.60 46.84
C ASN A 509 -1.08 -20.24 47.29
N ASP A 510 0.21 -20.24 47.67
CA ASP A 510 0.89 -19.05 48.14
C ASP A 510 1.06 -18.08 46.96
N LYS A 511 0.65 -16.83 47.11
CA LYS A 511 0.74 -15.75 46.10
C LYS A 511 2.14 -15.23 45.89
N LYS A 512 3.14 -15.89 46.44
CA LYS A 512 4.53 -15.49 46.43
C LYS A 512 5.26 -15.97 45.17
N VAL A 513 6.02 -15.06 44.55
CA VAL A 513 6.90 -15.44 43.44
C VAL A 513 8.16 -16.11 43.97
N GLU A 514 8.33 -17.39 43.67
CA GLU A 514 9.53 -18.17 43.96
C GLU A 514 10.31 -18.40 42.67
N ILE A 515 11.53 -17.91 42.64
CA ILE A 515 12.36 -17.90 41.43
C ILE A 515 13.21 -19.17 41.23
N GLU A 516 13.50 -19.89 42.30
CA GLU A 516 14.30 -21.12 42.21
C GLU A 516 13.53 -22.22 41.47
N GLY A 517 14.10 -22.72 40.37
CA GLY A 517 13.48 -23.75 39.53
C GLY A 517 12.21 -23.32 38.80
N ILE A 518 12.03 -22.00 38.59
CA ILE A 518 10.82 -21.47 37.94
C ILE A 518 10.71 -21.93 36.47
N GLU A 519 11.83 -22.15 35.81
CA GLU A 519 11.92 -22.66 34.43
C GLU A 519 11.33 -24.05 34.27
N ASP A 520 11.33 -24.84 35.33
CA ASP A 520 10.75 -26.20 35.33
C ASP A 520 9.25 -26.21 35.65
N ARG A 521 8.69 -25.07 36.06
CA ARG A 521 7.27 -24.96 36.39
C ARG A 521 6.40 -24.41 35.25
N VAL A 522 6.90 -24.52 34.01
CA VAL A 522 6.15 -24.23 32.78
C VAL A 522 5.23 -25.41 32.46
N VAL A 523 3.94 -25.11 32.30
CA VAL A 523 2.91 -26.15 32.08
C VAL A 523 2.09 -25.79 30.84
N ILE A 524 1.83 -26.79 30.01
CA ILE A 524 1.02 -26.62 28.78
C ILE A 524 -0.47 -26.69 29.11
N PHE A 525 -1.28 -25.87 28.50
CA PHE A 525 -2.74 -25.99 28.58
C PHE A 525 -3.22 -27.24 27.85
N PRO A 526 -4.25 -27.94 28.39
CA PRO A 526 -4.86 -29.10 27.74
C PRO A 526 -5.83 -28.67 26.62
N VAL A 527 -5.32 -27.96 25.63
CA VAL A 527 -6.08 -27.50 24.46
C VAL A 527 -5.28 -27.75 23.19
N ASP A 528 -5.96 -27.86 22.06
CA ASP A 528 -5.31 -27.99 20.78
C ASP A 528 -4.59 -26.67 20.38
N GLU A 529 -3.59 -26.82 19.52
CA GLU A 529 -2.94 -25.68 18.87
C GLU A 529 -3.91 -24.94 17.93
N ASP A 530 -3.75 -23.66 17.86
CA ASP A 530 -4.51 -22.79 16.94
C ASP A 530 -3.65 -21.59 16.53
N TYR A 531 -4.19 -20.67 15.75
CA TYR A 531 -3.58 -19.39 15.44
C TYR A 531 -3.90 -18.36 16.53
N TYR A 532 -3.52 -18.70 17.79
CA TYR A 532 -3.69 -17.79 18.93
C TYR A 532 -2.75 -16.61 18.79
N ILE A 533 -3.26 -15.40 19.08
CA ILE A 533 -2.49 -14.14 19.02
C ILE A 533 -2.48 -13.40 20.36
N ARG A 534 -3.37 -13.74 21.30
CA ARG A 534 -3.40 -13.13 22.63
C ARG A 534 -4.00 -14.07 23.67
N ILE A 535 -3.42 -14.02 24.89
CA ILE A 535 -3.92 -14.68 26.09
C ILE A 535 -4.01 -13.68 27.23
N GLU A 536 -5.09 -13.71 27.99
CA GLU A 536 -5.25 -12.87 29.19
C GLU A 536 -5.94 -13.61 30.33
N GLY A 537 -5.34 -13.55 31.52
CA GLY A 537 -5.95 -14.01 32.75
C GLY A 537 -7.03 -13.05 33.24
N ALA A 538 -8.16 -13.58 33.68
CA ALA A 538 -9.29 -12.83 34.20
C ALA A 538 -9.75 -13.36 35.55
N LYS A 539 -10.56 -12.57 36.29
CA LYS A 539 -11.16 -13.00 37.58
C LYS A 539 -11.93 -14.31 37.43
N ASN A 540 -12.14 -14.98 38.57
CA ASN A 540 -12.90 -16.23 38.70
C ASN A 540 -12.29 -17.41 37.90
N ASN A 541 -10.97 -17.53 37.93
CA ASN A 541 -10.21 -18.60 37.28
C ASN A 541 -10.47 -18.74 35.78
N LYS A 542 -10.74 -17.62 35.09
CA LYS A 542 -10.97 -17.58 33.65
C LYS A 542 -9.71 -17.10 32.92
N VAL A 543 -9.48 -17.67 31.74
CA VAL A 543 -8.40 -17.27 30.84
C VAL A 543 -8.99 -17.06 29.44
N PHE A 544 -8.84 -15.86 28.91
CA PHE A 544 -9.27 -15.56 27.53
C PHE A 544 -8.19 -15.92 26.53
N LEU A 545 -8.59 -16.61 25.49
CA LEU A 545 -7.77 -16.98 24.33
C LEU A 545 -8.36 -16.35 23.08
N PHE A 546 -7.57 -15.56 22.38
CA PHE A 546 -7.98 -14.90 21.16
C PHE A 546 -7.20 -15.45 19.97
N SER A 547 -7.92 -15.97 18.98
CA SER A 547 -7.33 -16.53 17.77
C SER A 547 -7.94 -15.91 16.51
N LEU A 548 -7.13 -15.84 15.44
CA LEU A 548 -7.56 -15.44 14.12
C LEU A 548 -7.84 -16.65 13.25
N PRO A 549 -8.77 -16.56 12.28
CA PRO A 549 -9.00 -17.61 11.31
C PRO A 549 -7.81 -17.74 10.36
N ILE A 550 -7.40 -18.95 10.02
CA ILE A 550 -6.43 -19.19 8.96
C ILE A 550 -7.15 -18.97 7.63
N LYS A 551 -6.80 -17.91 6.94
CA LYS A 551 -7.30 -17.57 5.60
C LYS A 551 -6.18 -17.61 4.59
N GLY A 552 -6.53 -17.78 3.31
CA GLY A 552 -5.54 -17.63 2.24
C GLY A 552 -4.91 -16.24 2.26
N SER A 553 -3.62 -16.15 2.01
CA SER A 553 -2.85 -14.90 2.11
C SER A 553 -3.31 -13.79 1.13
N ARG A 554 -4.09 -14.14 0.12
CA ARG A 554 -4.72 -13.18 -0.80
C ARG A 554 -6.10 -12.70 -0.34
N TYR A 555 -6.53 -13.07 0.85
CA TYR A 555 -7.80 -12.60 1.41
C TYR A 555 -7.78 -11.07 1.60
N PRO A 556 -8.66 -10.30 0.94
CA PRO A 556 -8.58 -8.85 0.93
C PRO A 556 -9.24 -8.18 2.14
N GLY A 557 -9.91 -8.96 3.00
CA GLY A 557 -10.67 -8.45 4.12
C GLY A 557 -9.87 -8.29 5.40
N GLU A 558 -10.34 -7.43 6.31
CA GLU A 558 -9.89 -7.40 7.70
C GLU A 558 -10.25 -8.73 8.38
N LEU A 559 -9.30 -9.29 9.14
CA LEU A 559 -9.55 -10.53 9.89
C LEU A 559 -10.19 -10.20 11.24
N PHE A 560 -11.31 -10.84 11.52
CA PHE A 560 -11.95 -10.82 12.83
C PHE A 560 -11.74 -12.18 13.47
N GLY A 561 -11.36 -12.17 14.75
CA GLY A 561 -11.03 -13.37 15.49
C GLY A 561 -12.18 -13.92 16.30
N LYS A 562 -11.97 -15.09 16.85
CA LYS A 562 -12.82 -15.68 17.89
C LYS A 562 -12.16 -15.49 19.25
N LEU A 563 -12.97 -15.14 20.23
CA LEU A 563 -12.59 -15.07 21.62
C LEU A 563 -13.15 -16.30 22.33
N GLU A 564 -12.29 -17.11 22.90
CA GLU A 564 -12.60 -18.30 23.67
C GLU A 564 -12.25 -18.05 25.13
N ILE A 565 -12.96 -18.72 26.03
CA ILE A 565 -12.71 -18.68 27.46
C ILE A 565 -12.32 -20.06 27.94
N PHE A 566 -11.21 -20.17 28.65
CA PHE A 566 -10.80 -21.37 29.34
C PHE A 566 -11.09 -21.25 30.82
N ASP A 567 -11.81 -22.20 31.37
CA ASP A 567 -12.15 -22.31 32.79
C ASP A 567 -11.13 -23.21 33.47
N LEU A 568 -10.31 -22.65 34.37
CA LEU A 568 -9.29 -23.42 35.10
C LEU A 568 -9.89 -24.42 36.10
N ASP A 569 -11.07 -24.15 36.66
CA ASP A 569 -11.73 -25.02 37.62
C ASP A 569 -12.26 -26.27 36.93
N ASN A 570 -12.95 -26.08 35.81
CA ASN A 570 -13.56 -27.15 35.03
C ASN A 570 -12.63 -27.76 34.00
N LYS A 571 -11.47 -27.10 33.71
CA LYS A 571 -10.49 -27.48 32.69
C LYS A 571 -11.10 -27.57 31.29
N THR A 572 -12.05 -26.70 30.99
CA THR A 572 -12.80 -26.68 29.72
C THR A 572 -12.60 -25.37 28.98
N LYS A 573 -12.56 -25.47 27.67
CA LYS A 573 -12.53 -24.30 26.76
C LYS A 573 -13.84 -24.21 26.00
N GLU A 574 -14.44 -23.03 25.94
CA GLU A 574 -15.64 -22.74 25.18
C GLU A 574 -15.54 -21.44 24.38
N LEU A 575 -16.31 -21.33 23.30
CA LEU A 575 -16.45 -20.10 22.55
C LEU A 575 -17.20 -19.05 23.41
N TYR A 576 -16.55 -17.91 23.66
CA TYR A 576 -17.14 -16.78 24.32
C TYR A 576 -17.90 -15.89 23.32
N VAL A 577 -17.24 -15.44 22.25
CA VAL A 577 -17.86 -14.69 21.15
C VAL A 577 -16.97 -14.72 19.91
N ASP A 578 -17.59 -14.63 18.73
CA ASP A 578 -16.93 -14.57 17.42
C ASP A 578 -16.97 -13.16 16.80
N ASN A 579 -16.27 -12.98 15.66
CA ASN A 579 -16.20 -11.72 14.91
C ASN A 579 -15.65 -10.53 15.70
N VAL A 580 -14.69 -10.78 16.57
CA VAL A 580 -14.03 -9.79 17.42
C VAL A 580 -12.87 -9.13 16.69
N LYS A 581 -12.80 -7.80 16.71
CA LYS A 581 -11.66 -7.02 16.21
C LYS A 581 -10.51 -7.02 17.22
N SER A 582 -10.82 -6.69 18.46
CA SER A 582 -9.89 -6.72 19.59
C SER A 582 -10.63 -6.71 20.92
N PHE A 583 -9.92 -6.97 22.02
CA PHE A 583 -10.48 -6.88 23.36
C PHE A 583 -9.45 -6.37 24.36
N SER A 584 -9.91 -5.88 25.50
CA SER A 584 -9.08 -5.57 26.66
C SER A 584 -9.84 -5.88 27.96
N LEU A 585 -9.10 -6.20 29.01
CA LEU A 585 -9.68 -6.35 30.34
C LEU A 585 -9.57 -5.04 31.12
N THR A 586 -10.50 -4.80 32.04
CA THR A 586 -10.37 -3.73 33.04
C THR A 586 -9.15 -3.99 33.92
N THR A 587 -8.63 -2.93 34.59
CA THR A 587 -7.44 -3.03 35.45
C THR A 587 -7.57 -4.11 36.52
N ASP A 588 -8.77 -4.29 37.09
CA ASP A 588 -9.08 -5.33 38.07
C ASP A 588 -9.39 -6.70 37.43
N LYS A 589 -9.33 -6.80 36.10
CA LYS A 589 -9.59 -8.01 35.28
C LYS A 589 -10.97 -8.64 35.51
N GLY A 590 -11.95 -7.85 36.01
CA GLY A 590 -13.33 -8.30 36.30
C GLY A 590 -14.31 -8.06 35.14
N LYS A 591 -13.98 -7.13 34.23
CA LYS A 591 -14.80 -6.83 33.04
C LYS A 591 -13.96 -6.89 31.78
N ILE A 592 -14.64 -7.18 30.67
CA ILE A 592 -14.04 -7.25 29.34
C ILE A 592 -14.65 -6.19 28.43
N LEU A 593 -13.81 -5.43 27.78
CA LEU A 593 -14.15 -4.50 26.71
C LEU A 593 -13.86 -5.16 25.36
N ILE A 594 -14.89 -5.31 24.54
CA ILE A 594 -14.78 -5.97 23.23
C ILE A 594 -15.07 -4.95 22.13
N LEU A 595 -14.13 -4.82 21.19
CA LEU A 595 -14.30 -4.06 19.97
C LEU A 595 -14.78 -4.98 18.85
N PHE A 596 -15.95 -4.67 18.31
CA PHE A 596 -16.46 -5.22 17.07
C PHE A 596 -16.24 -4.24 15.92
N LYS A 597 -16.59 -4.62 14.71
CA LYS A 597 -16.50 -3.73 13.55
C LYS A 597 -17.30 -2.43 13.71
N ASP A 598 -18.47 -2.53 14.31
CA ASP A 598 -19.49 -1.47 14.37
C ASP A 598 -19.90 -1.06 15.79
N SER A 599 -19.30 -1.64 16.83
CA SER A 599 -19.67 -1.38 18.21
C SER A 599 -18.57 -1.68 19.21
N ILE A 600 -18.70 -1.10 20.40
CA ILE A 600 -17.90 -1.43 21.59
C ILE A 600 -18.85 -1.96 22.65
N ARG A 601 -18.51 -3.10 23.27
CA ARG A 601 -19.26 -3.68 24.38
C ARG A 601 -18.41 -3.82 25.62
N LEU A 602 -18.96 -3.48 26.77
CA LEU A 602 -18.35 -3.70 28.08
C LEU A 602 -19.23 -4.65 28.89
N LEU A 603 -18.67 -5.79 29.29
CA LEU A 603 -19.35 -6.89 29.95
C LEU A 603 -18.59 -7.39 31.18
N ASP A 604 -19.25 -8.01 32.12
CA ASP A 604 -18.60 -8.81 33.16
C ASP A 604 -17.98 -10.08 32.52
N VAL A 605 -16.83 -10.49 33.00
CA VAL A 605 -16.09 -11.65 32.44
C VAL A 605 -16.86 -12.98 32.57
N ASN A 606 -17.84 -13.04 33.47
CA ASN A 606 -18.70 -14.23 33.67
C ASN A 606 -19.95 -14.22 32.78
N ILE A 607 -20.20 -13.14 32.06
CA ILE A 607 -21.41 -12.99 31.23
C ILE A 607 -21.01 -13.22 29.77
N LYS A 608 -21.56 -14.27 29.16
CA LYS A 608 -21.41 -14.50 27.73
C LYS A 608 -22.21 -13.43 26.95
N PRO A 609 -21.59 -12.79 25.92
CA PRO A 609 -22.28 -11.76 25.15
C PRO A 609 -23.56 -12.25 24.46
N ASP A 610 -24.66 -11.57 24.70
CA ASP A 610 -25.85 -11.70 23.87
C ASP A 610 -25.81 -10.63 22.78
N LEU A 611 -25.48 -11.04 21.55
CA LEU A 611 -25.36 -10.13 20.43
C LEU A 611 -26.68 -9.48 19.99
N ASN A 612 -27.82 -10.06 20.39
CA ASN A 612 -29.16 -9.53 20.11
C ASN A 612 -29.62 -8.51 21.17
N ALA A 613 -29.01 -8.51 22.34
CA ALA A 613 -29.36 -7.55 23.40
C ALA A 613 -28.80 -6.16 23.04
N THR A 614 -29.60 -5.12 23.29
CA THR A 614 -29.30 -3.72 23.00
C THR A 614 -29.00 -2.91 24.28
N GLY A 615 -28.35 -1.75 24.09
CA GLY A 615 -28.05 -0.81 25.16
C GLY A 615 -27.22 -1.43 26.29
N LYS A 616 -27.37 -0.92 27.50
CA LYS A 616 -26.63 -1.37 28.69
C LYS A 616 -26.78 -2.87 28.98
N LYS A 617 -27.95 -3.44 28.73
CA LYS A 617 -28.22 -4.86 28.94
C LYS A 617 -27.35 -5.75 28.03
N GLY A 618 -27.08 -5.31 26.82
CA GLY A 618 -26.17 -5.97 25.88
C GLY A 618 -24.74 -5.52 26.02
N GLY A 619 -24.44 -4.67 27.00
CA GLY A 619 -23.10 -4.10 27.18
C GLY A 619 -22.71 -3.05 26.13
N ILE A 620 -23.60 -2.65 25.23
CA ILE A 620 -23.29 -1.71 24.15
C ILE A 620 -23.06 -0.31 24.72
N VAL A 621 -21.86 0.24 24.42
CA VAL A 621 -21.51 1.60 24.79
C VAL A 621 -22.05 2.58 23.73
N ASP A 622 -22.81 3.58 24.16
CA ASP A 622 -23.35 4.62 23.28
C ASP A 622 -22.23 5.62 22.88
N LEU A 623 -21.63 5.41 21.71
CA LEU A 623 -20.58 6.27 21.17
C LEU A 623 -21.13 7.54 20.51
N SER A 624 -22.44 7.66 20.29
CA SER A 624 -23.04 8.89 19.73
C SER A 624 -22.82 10.12 20.62
N ARG A 625 -22.52 9.90 21.90
CA ARG A 625 -22.15 10.93 22.87
C ARG A 625 -20.75 11.52 22.63
N VAL A 626 -19.84 10.78 21.96
CA VAL A 626 -18.49 11.22 21.67
C VAL A 626 -18.50 12.07 20.40
N LYS A 627 -18.02 13.30 20.48
CA LYS A 627 -17.95 14.23 19.34
C LYS A 627 -16.50 14.53 19.02
N VAL A 628 -16.01 13.93 17.95
CA VAL A 628 -14.62 14.11 17.50
C VAL A 628 -14.58 15.30 16.55
N TYR A 629 -14.22 16.47 17.08
CA TYR A 629 -14.07 17.69 16.30
C TYR A 629 -12.62 17.85 15.84
N VAL A 630 -12.42 18.13 14.55
CA VAL A 630 -11.11 18.29 13.90
C VAL A 630 -10.99 19.69 13.31
N GLU A 631 -9.90 20.37 13.61
CA GLU A 631 -9.45 21.59 12.92
C GLU A 631 -8.37 21.20 11.92
N PRO A 632 -8.68 21.14 10.60
CA PRO A 632 -7.77 20.58 9.60
C PRO A 632 -6.41 21.25 9.55
N GLU A 633 -6.35 22.58 9.67
CA GLU A 633 -5.07 23.31 9.61
C GLU A 633 -4.08 22.89 10.70
N LYS A 634 -4.56 22.67 11.93
CA LYS A 634 -3.75 22.22 13.05
C LYS A 634 -3.37 20.74 12.90
N GLU A 635 -4.30 19.94 12.42
CA GLU A 635 -4.06 18.51 12.17
C GLU A 635 -3.07 18.30 11.03
N TRP A 636 -3.18 19.01 9.91
CA TRP A 636 -2.26 18.90 8.78
C TRP A 636 -0.83 19.28 9.16
N LYS A 637 -0.68 20.28 10.01
CA LYS A 637 0.64 20.64 10.55
C LYS A 637 1.21 19.52 11.43
N GLN A 638 0.38 18.88 12.25
CA GLN A 638 0.76 17.71 13.05
C GLN A 638 1.15 16.54 12.14
N ILE A 639 0.37 16.25 11.10
CA ILE A 639 0.63 15.16 10.13
C ILE A 639 1.97 15.38 9.41
N LEU A 640 2.25 16.59 8.91
CA LEU A 640 3.51 16.89 8.23
C LEU A 640 4.72 16.67 9.16
N ARG A 641 4.64 17.17 10.39
CA ARG A 641 5.70 17.00 11.38
C ARG A 641 5.91 15.55 11.80
N GLU A 642 4.82 14.79 11.94
CA GLU A 642 4.92 13.37 12.26
C GLU A 642 5.53 12.59 11.10
N ALA A 643 5.13 12.84 9.86
CA ALA A 643 5.74 12.23 8.66
C ALA A 643 7.25 12.52 8.60
N TRP A 644 7.66 13.76 8.84
CA TRP A 644 9.08 14.15 8.91
C TRP A 644 9.82 13.40 10.01
N LYS A 645 9.24 13.34 11.22
CA LYS A 645 9.85 12.70 12.39
C LYS A 645 9.99 11.19 12.20
N LEU A 646 8.99 10.53 11.63
CA LEU A 646 9.06 9.09 11.33
C LEU A 646 10.20 8.77 10.36
N MET A 647 10.47 9.63 9.37
CA MET A 647 11.64 9.49 8.50
C MET A 647 12.93 9.60 9.31
N GLN A 648 13.08 10.63 10.13
CA GLN A 648 14.27 10.86 10.96
C GLN A 648 14.57 9.68 11.89
N GLN A 649 13.55 9.13 12.52
CA GLN A 649 13.69 8.09 13.55
C GLN A 649 13.91 6.69 12.98
N ASN A 650 13.47 6.41 11.75
CA ASN A 650 13.48 5.06 11.18
C ASN A 650 14.35 4.93 9.93
N TYR A 651 14.99 6.00 9.46
CA TYR A 651 15.86 5.91 8.30
C TYR A 651 17.00 4.90 8.56
N TRP A 652 17.23 3.99 7.63
CA TRP A 652 18.13 2.84 7.77
C TRP A 652 19.56 3.18 8.20
N LYS A 653 19.98 4.42 8.02
CA LYS A 653 21.29 4.90 8.40
C LYS A 653 21.14 6.09 9.34
N ALA A 654 21.60 5.93 10.58
CA ALA A 654 21.41 6.91 11.66
C ALA A 654 21.89 8.34 11.32
N ASP A 655 22.97 8.47 10.54
CA ASP A 655 23.55 9.74 10.08
C ASP A 655 23.22 10.05 8.60
N GLY A 656 22.27 9.32 8.00
CA GLY A 656 21.98 9.39 6.57
C GLY A 656 21.20 10.62 6.13
N LEU A 657 20.37 11.16 7.01
CA LEU A 657 19.55 12.35 6.74
C LEU A 657 20.23 13.61 7.32
N LYS A 658 21.23 14.12 6.61
CA LYS A 658 21.89 15.37 6.98
C LYS A 658 20.94 16.55 6.80
N ASP A 659 21.02 17.53 7.72
CA ASP A 659 20.22 18.77 7.71
C ASP A 659 18.70 18.55 7.59
N TRP A 660 18.21 17.41 8.13
CA TRP A 660 16.81 17.02 8.02
C TRP A 660 15.85 18.04 8.67
N GLU A 661 16.32 18.79 9.69
CA GLU A 661 15.58 19.90 10.30
C GLU A 661 15.33 21.03 9.28
N SER A 662 16.30 21.35 8.44
CA SER A 662 16.14 22.37 7.40
C SER A 662 15.12 21.95 6.35
N VAL A 663 14.96 20.65 6.10
CA VAL A 663 13.93 20.11 5.22
C VAL A 663 12.53 20.36 5.81
N LEU A 664 12.32 20.12 7.11
CA LEU A 664 11.06 20.46 7.76
C LEU A 664 10.73 21.94 7.61
N LEU A 665 11.67 22.81 7.96
CA LEU A 665 11.47 24.26 7.87
C LEU A 665 11.14 24.75 6.45
N LYS A 666 11.75 24.12 5.43
CA LYS A 666 11.50 24.38 4.02
C LYS A 666 10.03 24.14 3.66
N TYR A 667 9.49 22.98 4.05
CA TYR A 667 8.11 22.59 3.69
C TYR A 667 7.06 23.18 4.64
N GLU A 668 7.40 23.47 5.90
CA GLU A 668 6.51 24.19 6.82
C GLU A 668 6.16 25.61 6.35
N ARG A 669 7.01 26.26 5.58
CA ARG A 669 6.68 27.57 4.96
C ARG A 669 5.47 27.47 4.02
N LEU A 670 5.25 26.31 3.42
CA LEU A 670 4.17 26.07 2.46
C LEU A 670 2.87 25.58 3.12
N ILE A 671 2.92 25.07 4.36
CA ILE A 671 1.76 24.48 5.05
C ILE A 671 0.58 25.47 5.20
N ASN A 672 0.84 26.75 5.38
CA ASN A 672 -0.20 27.75 5.51
C ASN A 672 -0.88 28.08 4.18
N ARG A 673 -0.27 27.69 3.05
CA ARG A 673 -0.78 27.91 1.69
C ARG A 673 -1.74 26.84 1.24
N ILE A 674 -1.60 25.60 1.74
CA ILE A 674 -2.48 24.49 1.38
C ILE A 674 -3.90 24.72 1.90
N SER A 675 -4.87 24.17 1.20
CA SER A 675 -6.31 24.30 1.49
C SER A 675 -7.01 22.96 1.59
N THR A 676 -6.37 21.86 1.18
CA THR A 676 -6.99 20.53 1.08
C THR A 676 -6.04 19.42 1.50
N ARG A 677 -6.60 18.25 1.75
CA ARG A 677 -5.82 17.06 2.10
C ARG A 677 -4.97 16.53 0.92
N TYR A 678 -5.44 16.74 -0.31
CA TYR A 678 -4.68 16.43 -1.52
C TYR A 678 -3.40 17.28 -1.64
N GLU A 679 -3.52 18.58 -1.41
CA GLU A 679 -2.37 19.50 -1.39
C GLU A 679 -1.37 19.14 -0.28
N LEU A 680 -1.86 18.65 0.88
CA LEU A 680 -0.98 18.11 1.93
C LEU A 680 -0.24 16.86 1.47
N SER A 681 -0.89 15.95 0.75
CA SER A 681 -0.24 14.76 0.19
C SER A 681 0.89 15.14 -0.77
N ASP A 682 0.68 16.09 -1.66
CA ASP A 682 1.73 16.59 -2.57
C ASP A 682 2.91 17.17 -1.78
N LEU A 683 2.64 17.94 -0.73
CA LEU A 683 3.65 18.54 0.12
C LEU A 683 4.46 17.48 0.91
N ILE A 684 3.80 16.47 1.45
CA ILE A 684 4.46 15.35 2.15
C ILE A 684 5.35 14.56 1.18
N GLN A 685 4.86 14.24 0.00
CA GLN A 685 5.63 13.50 -1.01
C GLN A 685 6.85 14.29 -1.48
N GLU A 686 6.73 15.59 -1.68
CA GLU A 686 7.85 16.49 -1.99
C GLU A 686 8.91 16.46 -0.87
N MET A 687 8.49 16.54 0.38
CA MET A 687 9.36 16.46 1.55
C MET A 687 10.07 15.11 1.64
N GLN A 688 9.33 14.01 1.45
CA GLN A 688 9.90 12.67 1.46
C GLN A 688 10.93 12.45 0.34
N GLY A 689 10.73 13.09 -0.81
CA GLY A 689 11.68 13.06 -1.92
C GLY A 689 13.09 13.56 -1.56
N GLU A 690 13.22 14.41 -0.53
CA GLU A 690 14.52 14.89 -0.05
C GLU A 690 15.37 13.79 0.60
N THR A 691 14.77 12.64 0.95
CA THR A 691 15.52 11.46 1.41
C THR A 691 16.38 10.86 0.31
N LYS A 692 16.03 11.10 -0.97
CA LYS A 692 16.72 10.59 -2.18
C LYS A 692 16.89 9.07 -2.17
N THR A 693 15.91 8.34 -1.65
CA THR A 693 15.94 6.89 -1.52
C THR A 693 14.63 6.28 -1.99
N SER A 694 14.67 5.00 -2.31
CA SER A 694 13.46 4.24 -2.66
C SER A 694 12.50 4.12 -1.47
N HIS A 695 11.25 3.81 -1.78
CA HIS A 695 10.20 3.48 -0.82
C HIS A 695 9.92 4.55 0.25
N SER A 696 10.14 5.81 -0.07
CA SER A 696 9.82 6.95 0.78
C SER A 696 8.59 7.68 0.22
N TYR A 697 7.39 7.16 0.47
CA TYR A 697 6.16 7.71 -0.06
C TYR A 697 5.01 7.68 0.95
N GLU A 698 4.01 8.51 0.68
CA GLU A 698 2.75 8.54 1.41
C GLU A 698 1.72 7.61 0.75
N MET A 699 0.91 6.99 1.60
CA MET A 699 -0.30 6.25 1.23
C MET A 699 -1.50 6.99 1.81
N PRO A 700 -2.12 7.90 1.06
CA PRO A 700 -3.26 8.67 1.53
C PRO A 700 -4.48 7.77 1.73
N TYR A 701 -5.35 8.13 2.67
CA TYR A 701 -6.54 7.33 3.01
C TYR A 701 -7.84 7.98 2.55
N ASP A 702 -7.96 9.31 2.70
CA ASP A 702 -9.19 10.03 2.41
C ASP A 702 -8.92 11.48 2.04
N TYR A 703 -9.42 11.93 0.88
CA TYR A 703 -9.36 13.32 0.43
C TYR A 703 -10.64 14.10 0.70
N ASP A 704 -11.55 13.53 1.50
CA ASP A 704 -12.87 14.12 1.75
C ASP A 704 -13.66 14.33 0.47
N THR A 705 -13.67 13.31 -0.37
CA THR A 705 -14.37 13.26 -1.65
C THR A 705 -15.55 12.30 -1.60
N ALA A 706 -16.34 12.26 -2.66
CA ALA A 706 -17.29 11.18 -2.88
C ALA A 706 -16.57 9.83 -3.04
N GLU A 707 -17.25 8.74 -2.77
CA GLU A 707 -16.75 7.39 -3.08
C GLU A 707 -16.82 7.17 -4.61
N PRO A 708 -15.75 6.63 -5.24
CA PRO A 708 -15.80 6.31 -6.67
C PRO A 708 -16.85 5.23 -6.93
N LEU A 709 -17.62 5.40 -8.00
CA LEU A 709 -18.59 4.40 -8.42
C LEU A 709 -17.87 3.21 -9.05
N PRO A 710 -18.25 1.97 -8.71
CA PRO A 710 -17.70 0.78 -9.35
C PRO A 710 -18.09 0.73 -10.82
N ILE A 711 -17.18 0.25 -11.65
CA ILE A 711 -17.40 0.05 -13.09
C ILE A 711 -17.37 -1.45 -13.36
N GLY A 712 -18.45 -1.96 -13.93
CA GLY A 712 -18.53 -3.37 -14.33
C GLY A 712 -17.74 -3.63 -15.61
N GLY A 713 -17.17 -4.84 -15.74
CA GLY A 713 -16.38 -5.27 -16.88
C GLY A 713 -17.07 -6.36 -17.70
N LEU A 714 -17.00 -6.26 -19.02
CA LEU A 714 -17.47 -7.28 -19.98
C LEU A 714 -16.34 -8.23 -20.44
N GLY A 715 -15.08 -7.90 -20.16
CA GLY A 715 -13.93 -8.71 -20.53
C GLY A 715 -13.70 -8.80 -22.04
N ALA A 716 -13.87 -7.69 -22.76
CA ALA A 716 -13.72 -7.63 -24.20
C ALA A 716 -13.29 -6.24 -24.69
N ASP A 717 -12.69 -6.20 -25.88
CA ASP A 717 -12.45 -4.97 -26.64
C ASP A 717 -13.64 -4.70 -27.60
N PHE A 718 -13.93 -3.43 -27.80
CA PHE A 718 -15.07 -2.99 -28.59
C PHE A 718 -14.67 -1.87 -29.54
N GLU A 719 -15.33 -1.85 -30.69
CA GLU A 719 -15.28 -0.78 -31.68
C GLU A 719 -16.70 -0.34 -32.06
N TYR A 720 -16.94 0.98 -32.08
CA TYR A 720 -18.25 1.49 -32.45
C TYR A 720 -18.43 1.48 -33.98
N ASP A 721 -19.39 0.68 -34.43
CA ASP A 721 -19.80 0.59 -35.82
C ASP A 721 -20.86 1.67 -36.09
N LYS A 722 -20.45 2.76 -36.76
CA LYS A 722 -21.31 3.91 -37.05
C LYS A 722 -22.45 3.56 -38.04
N GLU A 723 -22.23 2.65 -38.98
CA GLU A 723 -23.24 2.23 -39.98
C GLU A 723 -24.34 1.43 -39.28
N ASN A 724 -23.95 0.47 -38.49
CA ASN A 724 -24.89 -0.42 -37.80
C ASN A 724 -25.36 0.12 -36.45
N LYS A 725 -24.82 1.26 -35.95
CA LYS A 725 -25.12 1.88 -34.67
C LYS A 725 -25.06 0.86 -33.52
N CYS A 726 -23.93 0.23 -33.36
CA CYS A 726 -23.72 -0.79 -32.34
C CYS A 726 -22.25 -0.88 -31.95
N TYR A 727 -21.96 -1.51 -30.82
CA TYR A 727 -20.59 -1.85 -30.43
C TYR A 727 -20.25 -3.26 -30.90
N ARG A 728 -19.33 -3.36 -31.85
CA ARG A 728 -18.78 -4.63 -32.34
C ARG A 728 -17.74 -5.15 -31.37
N ILE A 729 -17.89 -6.40 -30.96
CA ILE A 729 -16.87 -7.11 -30.16
C ILE A 729 -15.70 -7.44 -31.09
N THR A 730 -14.54 -6.83 -30.84
CA THR A 730 -13.31 -7.07 -31.62
C THR A 730 -12.47 -8.19 -31.04
N ARG A 731 -12.45 -8.30 -29.72
CA ARG A 731 -11.73 -9.34 -28.96
C ARG A 731 -12.49 -9.69 -27.69
N ILE A 732 -12.51 -10.98 -27.35
CA ILE A 732 -12.94 -11.47 -26.02
C ILE A 732 -11.70 -11.98 -25.30
N TYR A 733 -11.47 -11.51 -24.08
CA TYR A 733 -10.41 -11.99 -23.22
C TYR A 733 -10.81 -13.34 -22.62
N VAL A 734 -10.23 -14.41 -23.13
CA VAL A 734 -10.46 -15.76 -22.63
C VAL A 734 -9.48 -16.02 -21.48
N GLY A 735 -9.98 -16.30 -20.30
CA GLY A 735 -9.19 -16.59 -19.12
C GLY A 735 -9.48 -17.99 -18.58
N ASP A 736 -9.36 -18.15 -17.27
CA ASP A 736 -9.60 -19.41 -16.57
C ASP A 736 -11.05 -19.50 -16.08
N PRO A 737 -11.89 -20.38 -16.66
CA PRO A 737 -13.29 -20.50 -16.24
C PRO A 737 -13.47 -21.05 -14.82
N THR A 738 -12.41 -21.58 -14.20
CA THR A 738 -12.45 -22.09 -12.82
C THR A 738 -12.22 -21.00 -11.77
N ASN A 739 -11.78 -19.79 -12.20
CA ASN A 739 -11.55 -18.65 -11.34
C ASN A 739 -12.57 -17.54 -11.64
N GLU A 740 -13.38 -17.18 -10.66
CA GLU A 740 -14.45 -16.20 -10.81
C GLU A 740 -13.96 -14.83 -11.32
N ASN A 741 -12.77 -14.41 -10.94
CA ASN A 741 -12.19 -13.13 -11.34
C ASN A 741 -11.47 -13.18 -12.70
N GLU A 742 -11.20 -14.37 -13.23
CA GLU A 742 -10.43 -14.58 -14.46
C GLU A 742 -11.27 -15.24 -15.57
N ARG A 743 -12.57 -15.47 -15.34
CA ARG A 743 -13.45 -16.04 -16.38
C ARG A 743 -14.08 -14.94 -17.22
N SER A 744 -14.19 -15.18 -18.53
CA SER A 744 -14.82 -14.24 -19.45
C SER A 744 -16.34 -14.30 -19.32
N PRO A 745 -17.03 -13.21 -18.90
CA PRO A 745 -18.48 -13.22 -18.75
C PRO A 745 -19.22 -13.40 -20.08
N LEU A 746 -18.60 -13.00 -21.19
CA LEU A 746 -19.18 -13.17 -22.54
C LEU A 746 -19.08 -14.63 -23.04
N ARG A 747 -18.30 -15.47 -22.35
CA ARG A 747 -18.16 -16.90 -22.68
C ARG A 747 -18.95 -17.80 -21.74
N ASP A 748 -19.65 -17.23 -20.76
CA ASP A 748 -20.44 -17.98 -19.79
C ASP A 748 -21.53 -18.84 -20.45
N ALA A 749 -21.89 -19.93 -19.77
CA ALA A 749 -23.00 -20.78 -20.23
C ALA A 749 -24.30 -19.96 -20.39
N GLY A 750 -24.94 -20.10 -21.53
CA GLY A 750 -26.11 -19.31 -21.88
C GLY A 750 -25.83 -17.96 -22.54
N VAL A 751 -24.62 -17.38 -22.31
CA VAL A 751 -24.17 -16.13 -22.97
C VAL A 751 -23.52 -16.43 -24.33
N GLN A 752 -22.34 -17.02 -24.34
CA GLN A 752 -21.62 -17.51 -25.53
C GLN A 752 -21.60 -16.54 -26.71
N LEU A 753 -21.02 -15.37 -26.53
CA LEU A 753 -20.79 -14.39 -27.58
C LEU A 753 -19.42 -14.61 -28.24
N ASN A 754 -19.26 -14.06 -29.44
CA ASN A 754 -18.07 -14.19 -30.26
C ASN A 754 -17.56 -12.83 -30.76
N SER A 755 -16.29 -12.80 -31.18
CA SER A 755 -15.76 -11.68 -31.95
C SER A 755 -16.54 -11.52 -33.22
N GLY A 756 -16.92 -10.29 -33.56
CA GLY A 756 -17.82 -9.94 -34.69
C GLY A 756 -19.29 -9.76 -34.31
N ASP A 757 -19.73 -10.22 -33.14
CA ASP A 757 -21.06 -9.93 -32.63
C ASP A 757 -21.18 -8.45 -32.23
N CYS A 758 -22.40 -7.89 -32.41
CA CYS A 758 -22.65 -6.46 -32.26
C CYS A 758 -23.67 -6.17 -31.16
N ILE A 759 -23.28 -5.40 -30.15
CA ILE A 759 -24.17 -4.97 -29.04
C ILE A 759 -24.96 -3.76 -29.48
N LYS A 760 -26.29 -3.91 -29.58
CA LYS A 760 -27.23 -2.87 -29.98
C LYS A 760 -27.77 -2.06 -28.84
N ALA A 761 -28.02 -2.73 -27.71
CA ALA A 761 -28.56 -2.10 -26.52
C ALA A 761 -28.05 -2.77 -25.25
N VAL A 762 -27.98 -1.99 -24.16
CA VAL A 762 -27.70 -2.44 -22.79
C VAL A 762 -28.93 -2.08 -21.96
N ASP A 763 -29.50 -3.05 -21.26
CA ASP A 763 -30.73 -2.90 -20.46
C ASP A 763 -31.89 -2.22 -21.23
N SER A 764 -32.01 -2.57 -22.49
CA SER A 764 -32.99 -2.02 -23.46
C SER A 764 -32.74 -0.57 -23.90
N GLU A 765 -31.64 0.04 -23.50
CA GLU A 765 -31.18 1.35 -23.97
C GLU A 765 -30.20 1.20 -25.14
N GLU A 766 -30.54 1.81 -26.28
CA GLU A 766 -29.65 1.80 -27.45
C GLU A 766 -28.29 2.43 -27.14
N VAL A 767 -27.21 1.78 -27.56
CA VAL A 767 -25.86 2.28 -27.33
C VAL A 767 -25.54 3.45 -28.27
N LYS A 768 -25.40 4.64 -27.69
CA LYS A 768 -25.10 5.90 -28.42
C LYS A 768 -23.80 6.55 -27.94
N ASN A 769 -23.37 6.19 -26.74
CA ASN A 769 -22.18 6.72 -26.06
C ASN A 769 -21.18 5.60 -25.77
N ASN A 770 -20.11 5.93 -25.14
CA ASN A 770 -19.13 4.94 -24.66
C ASN A 770 -19.83 3.79 -23.92
N ILE A 771 -19.64 2.56 -24.41
CA ILE A 771 -20.30 1.36 -23.86
C ILE A 771 -20.06 1.19 -22.35
N ILE A 772 -18.90 1.61 -21.85
CA ILE A 772 -18.54 1.50 -20.42
C ILE A 772 -19.49 2.35 -19.55
N SER A 773 -20.04 3.46 -20.10
CA SER A 773 -20.97 4.31 -19.36
C SER A 773 -22.26 3.59 -18.93
N TYR A 774 -22.67 2.56 -19.67
CA TYR A 774 -23.84 1.74 -19.38
C TYR A 774 -23.57 0.68 -18.30
N LEU A 775 -22.31 0.48 -17.88
CA LEU A 775 -21.88 -0.55 -16.93
C LEU A 775 -21.61 0.01 -15.53
N VAL A 776 -21.78 1.33 -15.36
CA VAL A 776 -21.50 2.03 -14.08
C VAL A 776 -22.45 1.58 -12.99
N ASN A 777 -21.91 1.20 -11.84
CA ASN A 777 -22.66 0.78 -10.63
C ASN A 777 -23.63 -0.37 -10.89
N LYS A 778 -23.25 -1.33 -11.74
CA LYS A 778 -24.04 -2.52 -12.04
C LYS A 778 -23.24 -3.79 -11.80
N ASP A 779 -23.92 -4.83 -11.31
CA ASP A 779 -23.38 -6.18 -11.15
C ASP A 779 -23.70 -7.08 -12.33
N GLN A 780 -24.78 -6.76 -13.09
CA GLN A 780 -25.21 -7.48 -14.28
C GLN A 780 -25.97 -6.56 -15.24
N VAL A 781 -26.00 -6.93 -16.51
CA VAL A 781 -26.71 -6.22 -17.57
C VAL A 781 -27.38 -7.19 -18.53
N VAL A 782 -28.43 -6.71 -19.22
CA VAL A 782 -29.07 -7.41 -20.34
C VAL A 782 -28.53 -6.80 -21.62
N LEU A 783 -27.94 -7.61 -22.49
CA LEU A 783 -27.42 -7.19 -23.78
C LEU A 783 -28.35 -7.64 -24.93
N ASP A 784 -28.73 -6.71 -25.79
CA ASP A 784 -29.35 -7.01 -27.06
C ASP A 784 -28.27 -7.05 -28.15
N ILE A 785 -28.12 -8.22 -28.77
CA ILE A 785 -27.01 -8.56 -29.65
C ILE A 785 -27.56 -8.88 -31.07
N ILE A 786 -26.83 -8.41 -32.08
CA ILE A 786 -26.89 -8.99 -33.41
C ILE A 786 -25.61 -9.80 -33.60
N THR A 787 -25.76 -11.11 -33.75
CA THR A 787 -24.60 -11.99 -33.97
C THR A 787 -23.99 -11.71 -35.36
N LYS A 788 -22.72 -12.08 -35.53
CA LYS A 788 -22.02 -11.96 -36.83
C LYS A 788 -22.77 -12.62 -38.01
N ASN A 789 -23.67 -13.56 -37.70
CA ASN A 789 -24.53 -14.25 -38.71
C ASN A 789 -25.90 -13.57 -38.86
N GLY A 790 -26.12 -12.37 -38.32
CA GLY A 790 -27.35 -11.59 -38.44
C GLY A 790 -28.51 -12.04 -37.56
N LYS A 791 -28.28 -12.97 -36.60
CA LYS A 791 -29.32 -13.42 -35.66
C LYS A 791 -29.42 -12.48 -34.44
N ALA A 792 -30.65 -12.09 -34.11
CA ALA A 792 -30.89 -11.38 -32.84
C ALA A 792 -30.78 -12.36 -31.66
N LYS A 793 -30.12 -11.89 -30.59
CA LYS A 793 -29.94 -12.63 -29.33
C LYS A 793 -30.02 -11.66 -28.15
N ARG A 794 -30.73 -12.06 -27.10
CA ARG A 794 -30.77 -11.32 -25.84
C ARG A 794 -30.16 -12.18 -24.75
N VAL A 795 -29.21 -11.64 -24.00
CA VAL A 795 -28.49 -12.37 -22.97
C VAL A 795 -28.31 -11.52 -21.69
N THR A 796 -28.33 -12.15 -20.53
CA THR A 796 -27.98 -11.53 -19.27
C THR A 796 -26.53 -11.87 -18.96
N VAL A 797 -25.72 -10.86 -18.68
CA VAL A 797 -24.29 -10.98 -18.43
C VAL A 797 -23.99 -10.47 -17.00
N LYS A 798 -23.38 -11.31 -16.18
CA LYS A 798 -22.80 -10.92 -14.89
C LYS A 798 -21.48 -10.19 -15.15
N LEU A 799 -21.33 -8.96 -14.66
CA LEU A 799 -20.15 -8.16 -14.89
C LEU A 799 -18.99 -8.55 -13.97
N LEU A 800 -17.79 -8.41 -14.46
CA LEU A 800 -16.57 -8.48 -13.62
C LEU A 800 -16.45 -7.21 -12.77
N LYS A 801 -16.01 -7.36 -11.53
CA LYS A 801 -15.71 -6.22 -10.66
C LYS A 801 -14.40 -5.52 -11.02
N ASP A 802 -13.43 -6.29 -11.56
CA ASP A 802 -12.14 -5.82 -12.05
C ASP A 802 -11.73 -6.70 -13.23
N GLU A 803 -11.56 -6.12 -14.40
CA GLU A 803 -11.14 -6.84 -15.61
C GLU A 803 -9.64 -7.15 -15.64
N ARG A 804 -8.82 -6.49 -14.81
CA ARG A 804 -7.36 -6.62 -14.86
C ARG A 804 -6.89 -8.05 -14.66
N PHE A 805 -7.52 -8.82 -13.76
CA PHE A 805 -7.17 -10.22 -13.54
C PHE A 805 -7.41 -11.09 -14.78
N LEU A 806 -8.51 -10.86 -15.49
CA LEU A 806 -8.81 -11.57 -16.74
C LEU A 806 -7.84 -11.16 -17.86
N ILE A 807 -7.56 -9.87 -18.01
CA ILE A 807 -6.63 -9.35 -19.02
C ILE A 807 -5.21 -9.85 -18.74
N TYR A 808 -4.79 -9.86 -17.49
CA TYR A 808 -3.52 -10.45 -17.04
C TYR A 808 -3.44 -11.94 -17.38
N ARG A 809 -4.47 -12.72 -17.05
CA ARG A 809 -4.53 -14.15 -17.39
C ARG A 809 -4.43 -14.38 -18.90
N TYR A 810 -5.17 -13.62 -19.68
CA TYR A 810 -5.11 -13.69 -21.14
C TYR A 810 -3.70 -13.39 -21.67
N TRP A 811 -3.04 -12.36 -21.13
CA TRP A 811 -1.68 -11.99 -21.51
C TRP A 811 -0.67 -13.12 -21.19
N VAL A 812 -0.76 -13.71 -20.01
CA VAL A 812 0.11 -14.84 -19.60
C VAL A 812 -0.11 -16.06 -20.49
N GLU A 813 -1.35 -16.48 -20.71
CA GLU A 813 -1.64 -17.67 -21.52
C GLU A 813 -1.24 -17.47 -22.98
N LYS A 814 -1.46 -16.28 -23.55
CA LYS A 814 -0.98 -15.95 -24.89
C LYS A 814 0.53 -16.09 -25.03
N ASN A 815 1.29 -15.57 -24.07
CA ASN A 815 2.75 -15.70 -24.09
C ASN A 815 3.18 -17.17 -23.91
N ARG A 816 2.52 -17.90 -23.03
CA ARG A 816 2.76 -19.31 -22.80
C ARG A 816 2.52 -20.16 -24.06
N GLU A 817 1.38 -19.97 -24.72
CA GLU A 817 1.05 -20.62 -26.00
C GLU A 817 2.08 -20.28 -27.07
N TYR A 818 2.51 -19.01 -27.17
CA TYR A 818 3.55 -18.57 -28.09
C TYR A 818 4.88 -19.27 -27.84
N VAL A 819 5.33 -19.38 -26.60
CA VAL A 819 6.57 -20.10 -26.23
C VAL A 819 6.46 -21.58 -26.60
N HIS A 820 5.32 -22.22 -26.32
CA HIS A 820 5.10 -23.63 -26.70
C HIS A 820 5.13 -23.83 -28.21
N GLU A 821 4.45 -22.98 -28.97
CA GLU A 821 4.42 -23.05 -30.44
C GLU A 821 5.83 -22.90 -31.03
N LYS A 822 6.53 -21.82 -30.67
CA LYS A 822 7.87 -21.51 -31.20
C LYS A 822 8.92 -22.52 -30.81
N SER A 823 8.81 -23.13 -29.65
CA SER A 823 9.74 -24.17 -29.16
C SER A 823 9.31 -25.58 -29.50
N LYS A 824 8.18 -25.80 -30.18
CA LYS A 824 7.56 -27.10 -30.40
C LYS A 824 7.35 -27.89 -29.11
N GLY A 825 6.96 -27.19 -28.05
CA GLY A 825 6.71 -27.76 -26.74
C GLY A 825 7.94 -28.07 -25.87
N ARG A 826 9.16 -27.76 -26.33
CA ARG A 826 10.39 -28.00 -25.59
C ARG A 826 10.58 -27.04 -24.41
N LEU A 827 10.10 -25.81 -24.49
CA LEU A 827 10.21 -24.79 -23.44
C LEU A 827 8.89 -24.56 -22.73
N GLY A 828 8.99 -24.33 -21.44
CA GLY A 828 7.90 -23.82 -20.61
C GLY A 828 7.99 -22.31 -20.40
N TYR A 829 6.90 -21.69 -19.99
CA TYR A 829 6.81 -20.27 -19.68
C TYR A 829 6.18 -20.02 -18.31
N ILE A 830 6.83 -19.17 -17.52
CA ILE A 830 6.37 -18.79 -16.19
C ILE A 830 6.43 -17.27 -16.09
N HIS A 831 5.31 -16.62 -15.77
CA HIS A 831 5.29 -15.20 -15.41
C HIS A 831 5.08 -15.04 -13.92
N ILE A 832 5.83 -14.11 -13.29
CA ILE A 832 5.76 -13.79 -11.86
C ILE A 832 5.42 -12.30 -11.70
N PRO A 833 4.16 -11.94 -11.39
CA PRO A 833 3.69 -10.54 -11.40
C PRO A 833 4.17 -9.71 -10.21
N ASP A 834 4.48 -10.36 -9.10
CA ASP A 834 5.06 -9.76 -7.90
C ASP A 834 5.82 -10.81 -7.09
N MET A 835 6.56 -10.38 -6.11
CA MET A 835 7.22 -11.24 -5.13
C MET A 835 6.42 -11.27 -3.81
N MET A 836 5.09 -11.38 -3.94
CA MET A 836 4.15 -11.52 -2.85
C MET A 836 3.29 -12.77 -3.03
N TYR A 837 2.15 -12.82 -2.38
CA TYR A 837 1.27 -13.99 -2.39
C TYR A 837 0.65 -14.30 -3.76
N GLN A 838 0.40 -13.27 -4.59
CA GLN A 838 -0.09 -13.45 -5.95
C GLN A 838 0.99 -14.09 -6.81
N GLY A 839 2.20 -13.53 -6.79
CA GLY A 839 3.33 -14.06 -7.56
C GLY A 839 3.74 -15.46 -7.14
N PHE A 840 3.67 -15.78 -5.83
CA PHE A 840 3.89 -17.13 -5.34
C PHE A 840 2.88 -18.14 -5.89
N ALA A 841 1.59 -17.79 -5.88
CA ALA A 841 0.54 -18.64 -6.42
C ALA A 841 0.69 -18.83 -7.94
N GLU A 842 0.99 -17.76 -8.70
CA GLU A 842 1.22 -17.84 -10.14
C GLU A 842 2.46 -18.66 -10.49
N PHE A 843 3.55 -18.48 -9.75
CA PHE A 843 4.75 -19.28 -9.93
C PHE A 843 4.44 -20.78 -9.80
N TYR A 844 3.79 -21.21 -8.73
CA TYR A 844 3.48 -22.63 -8.55
C TYR A 844 2.46 -23.15 -9.56
N ARG A 845 1.44 -22.37 -9.89
CA ARG A 845 0.47 -22.71 -10.94
C ARG A 845 1.17 -23.07 -12.25
N LEU A 846 2.08 -22.21 -12.69
CA LEU A 846 2.78 -22.39 -13.96
C LEU A 846 3.95 -23.39 -13.83
N PHE A 847 4.74 -23.32 -12.76
CA PHE A 847 5.85 -24.23 -12.55
C PHE A 847 5.41 -25.69 -12.55
N MET A 848 4.33 -26.02 -11.86
CA MET A 848 3.80 -27.40 -11.82
C MET A 848 3.38 -27.93 -13.18
N SER A 849 2.92 -27.05 -14.08
CA SER A 849 2.57 -27.44 -15.46
C SER A 849 3.76 -27.47 -16.42
N GLU A 850 4.86 -26.79 -16.09
CA GLU A 850 5.96 -26.55 -17.02
C GLU A 850 7.30 -27.19 -16.62
N PHE A 851 7.49 -27.59 -15.35
CA PHE A 851 8.80 -28.09 -14.84
C PHE A 851 9.32 -29.34 -15.56
N HIS A 852 8.44 -30.13 -16.18
CA HIS A 852 8.81 -31.35 -16.88
C HIS A 852 9.45 -31.12 -18.25
N ARG A 853 9.38 -29.89 -18.77
CA ARG A 853 9.96 -29.53 -20.09
C ARG A 853 11.48 -29.50 -20.05
N GLU A 854 12.10 -29.37 -21.22
CA GLU A 854 13.56 -29.35 -21.36
C GLU A 854 14.18 -28.03 -20.86
N GLY A 855 13.45 -26.90 -21.01
CA GLY A 855 13.90 -25.59 -20.54
C GLY A 855 12.73 -24.72 -20.09
N LEU A 856 13.05 -23.59 -19.43
CA LEU A 856 12.08 -22.60 -18.95
C LEU A 856 12.44 -21.18 -19.39
N VAL A 857 11.43 -20.40 -19.77
CA VAL A 857 11.46 -18.95 -19.83
C VAL A 857 10.76 -18.41 -18.59
N VAL A 858 11.49 -17.69 -17.73
CA VAL A 858 10.97 -17.09 -16.50
C VAL A 858 10.85 -15.58 -16.72
N ASP A 859 9.62 -15.10 -16.82
CA ASP A 859 9.31 -13.71 -17.13
C ASP A 859 8.96 -12.95 -15.85
N VAL A 860 9.79 -11.99 -15.45
CA VAL A 860 9.57 -11.09 -14.30
C VAL A 860 9.29 -9.66 -14.72
N ARG A 861 8.96 -9.42 -15.98
CA ARG A 861 8.56 -8.09 -16.44
C ARG A 861 7.34 -7.60 -15.64
N PHE A 862 7.33 -6.34 -15.31
CA PHE A 862 6.29 -5.68 -14.50
C PHE A 862 6.13 -6.25 -13.09
N ASN A 863 7.13 -6.97 -12.57
CA ASN A 863 7.11 -7.48 -11.20
C ASN A 863 7.21 -6.33 -10.19
N ARG A 864 6.23 -6.22 -9.31
CA ARG A 864 6.10 -5.12 -8.34
C ARG A 864 6.89 -5.32 -7.04
N GLY A 865 7.71 -6.37 -6.96
CA GLY A 865 8.46 -6.70 -5.76
C GLY A 865 7.64 -7.38 -4.68
N GLY A 866 8.17 -7.44 -3.49
CA GLY A 866 7.61 -8.12 -2.32
C GLY A 866 8.72 -8.60 -1.39
N PHE A 867 8.67 -9.89 -0.99
CA PHE A 867 9.60 -10.47 -0.01
C PHE A 867 9.82 -11.98 -0.18
N ILE A 868 9.39 -12.60 -1.29
CA ILE A 868 9.44 -14.05 -1.49
C ILE A 868 10.40 -14.50 -2.60
N SER A 869 11.24 -13.61 -3.13
CA SER A 869 12.21 -13.98 -4.17
C SER A 869 13.07 -15.17 -3.77
N GLY A 870 13.46 -15.25 -2.48
CA GLY A 870 14.22 -16.38 -1.94
C GLY A 870 13.52 -17.72 -2.09
N LEU A 871 12.21 -17.80 -1.84
CA LEU A 871 11.42 -19.03 -1.97
C LEU A 871 11.34 -19.50 -3.44
N ILE A 872 11.25 -18.57 -4.37
CA ILE A 872 11.22 -18.88 -5.81
C ILE A 872 12.60 -19.32 -6.28
N LEU A 873 13.65 -18.60 -5.90
CA LEU A 873 15.03 -18.95 -6.23
C LEU A 873 15.44 -20.32 -5.68
N GLU A 874 15.05 -20.66 -4.44
CA GLU A 874 15.27 -21.99 -3.86
C GLU A 874 14.69 -23.09 -4.75
N LYS A 875 13.47 -22.91 -5.26
CA LYS A 875 12.83 -23.85 -6.18
C LYS A 875 13.57 -23.95 -7.52
N LEU A 876 14.01 -22.83 -8.08
CA LEU A 876 14.76 -22.83 -9.34
C LEU A 876 16.18 -23.40 -9.18
N LEU A 877 16.80 -23.28 -8.02
CA LEU A 877 18.09 -23.85 -7.67
C LEU A 877 18.06 -25.37 -7.53
N LEU A 878 16.90 -25.95 -7.24
CA LEU A 878 16.75 -27.41 -7.15
C LEU A 878 16.88 -28.01 -8.55
N LYS A 879 18.12 -28.34 -8.95
CA LYS A 879 18.44 -28.86 -10.28
C LYS A 879 17.99 -30.30 -10.45
N ARG A 880 17.55 -30.62 -11.66
CA ARG A 880 17.26 -32.01 -12.06
C ARG A 880 18.56 -32.81 -12.13
N MET A 881 18.68 -33.85 -11.33
CA MET A 881 19.86 -34.70 -11.23
C MET A 881 19.68 -36.07 -11.92
N GLY A 882 18.45 -36.44 -12.23
CA GLY A 882 18.13 -37.69 -12.85
C GLY A 882 16.63 -37.92 -13.02
N TYR A 883 16.25 -39.15 -13.18
CA TYR A 883 14.87 -39.56 -13.38
C TYR A 883 14.50 -40.77 -12.53
N MET A 884 13.32 -40.80 -12.04
CA MET A 884 12.71 -41.97 -11.39
C MET A 884 12.05 -42.83 -12.49
N VAL A 885 12.59 -43.98 -12.70
CA VAL A 885 12.09 -44.98 -13.69
C VAL A 885 11.03 -45.84 -13.03
N ARG A 886 9.90 -46.00 -13.69
CA ARG A 886 8.79 -46.86 -13.24
C ARG A 886 8.46 -47.93 -14.26
N ARG A 887 7.78 -48.96 -13.81
CA ARG A 887 7.34 -50.05 -14.70
C ARG A 887 6.45 -49.56 -15.82
N ASN A 888 5.55 -48.67 -15.50
CA ASN A 888 4.58 -48.07 -16.45
C ASN A 888 4.63 -46.55 -16.40
N GLY A 889 4.41 -45.91 -17.54
CA GLY A 889 4.41 -44.46 -17.68
C GLY A 889 5.78 -43.88 -17.97
N LYS A 890 5.83 -42.56 -18.13
CA LYS A 890 7.07 -41.79 -18.36
C LYS A 890 7.93 -41.71 -17.10
N GLU A 891 9.22 -41.57 -17.31
CA GLU A 891 10.16 -41.21 -16.26
C GLU A 891 9.81 -39.88 -15.63
N LEU A 892 9.96 -39.76 -14.32
CA LEU A 892 9.73 -38.52 -13.57
C LEU A 892 11.04 -37.86 -13.19
N PRO A 893 11.14 -36.53 -13.27
CA PRO A 893 12.32 -35.81 -12.81
C PRO A 893 12.67 -36.13 -11.34
N HIS A 894 13.97 -36.23 -11.07
CA HIS A 894 14.47 -36.41 -9.71
C HIS A 894 15.58 -35.39 -9.39
N PRO A 895 15.51 -34.65 -8.28
CA PRO A 895 14.40 -34.59 -7.33
C PRO A 895 13.07 -34.20 -7.98
N PHE A 896 11.95 -34.67 -7.42
CA PHE A 896 10.63 -34.34 -7.94
C PHE A 896 10.40 -32.81 -7.83
N PHE A 897 9.73 -32.21 -8.78
CA PHE A 897 9.61 -30.75 -8.93
C PHE A 897 10.96 -30.00 -9.06
N SER A 898 11.97 -30.64 -9.57
CA SER A 898 13.25 -29.99 -9.90
C SER A 898 13.16 -29.18 -11.18
N SER A 899 13.90 -28.09 -11.24
CA SER A 899 13.95 -27.23 -12.43
C SER A 899 14.75 -27.89 -13.58
N PRO A 900 14.43 -27.61 -14.84
CA PRO A 900 15.23 -28.08 -15.96
C PRO A 900 16.60 -27.41 -16.01
N GLY A 901 17.51 -27.98 -16.80
CA GLY A 901 18.89 -27.50 -16.87
C GLY A 901 19.13 -26.22 -17.70
N VAL A 902 18.10 -25.73 -18.40
CA VAL A 902 18.16 -24.49 -19.19
C VAL A 902 17.07 -23.55 -18.71
N ILE A 903 17.47 -22.36 -18.28
CA ILE A 903 16.56 -21.30 -17.86
C ILE A 903 17.04 -19.99 -18.47
N VAL A 904 16.12 -19.22 -19.06
CA VAL A 904 16.34 -17.83 -19.48
C VAL A 904 15.32 -16.95 -18.80
N ALA A 905 15.76 -15.87 -18.16
CA ALA A 905 14.84 -14.93 -17.50
C ALA A 905 14.70 -13.64 -18.33
N ILE A 906 13.50 -13.04 -18.27
CA ILE A 906 13.21 -11.74 -18.91
C ILE A 906 12.85 -10.73 -17.81
N THR A 907 13.47 -9.57 -17.88
CA THR A 907 13.19 -8.43 -16.99
C THR A 907 12.95 -7.15 -17.78
N ASN A 908 12.35 -6.15 -17.15
CA ASN A 908 12.22 -4.82 -17.73
C ASN A 908 12.39 -3.72 -16.67
N GLN A 909 12.32 -2.47 -17.08
CA GLN A 909 12.49 -1.31 -16.22
C GLN A 909 11.41 -1.16 -15.11
N TYR A 910 10.32 -1.89 -15.22
CA TYR A 910 9.23 -1.92 -14.22
C TYR A 910 9.36 -3.08 -13.22
N THR A 911 10.35 -3.95 -13.41
CA THR A 911 10.70 -4.99 -12.43
C THR A 911 11.41 -4.30 -11.27
N GLY A 912 10.83 -4.32 -10.07
CA GLY A 912 11.32 -3.51 -8.96
C GLY A 912 11.32 -4.20 -7.60
N SER A 913 12.03 -3.58 -6.65
CA SER A 913 12.12 -4.02 -5.26
C SER A 913 12.65 -5.46 -5.15
N ASP A 914 11.92 -6.39 -4.54
CA ASP A 914 12.31 -7.82 -4.51
C ASP A 914 12.41 -8.45 -5.91
N GLY A 915 11.86 -7.81 -6.94
CA GLY A 915 12.10 -8.16 -8.35
C GLY A 915 13.50 -7.77 -8.83
N ASP A 916 14.05 -6.63 -8.39
CA ASP A 916 15.48 -6.28 -8.58
C ASP A 916 16.37 -7.33 -7.92
N ILE A 917 16.04 -7.70 -6.67
CA ILE A 917 16.78 -8.70 -5.89
C ILE A 917 16.76 -10.07 -6.59
N PHE A 918 15.59 -10.50 -7.06
CA PHE A 918 15.47 -11.73 -7.85
C PHE A 918 16.38 -11.69 -9.09
N SER A 919 16.34 -10.60 -9.86
CA SER A 919 17.12 -10.42 -11.09
C SER A 919 18.63 -10.49 -10.82
N TYR A 920 19.07 -9.82 -9.74
CA TYR A 920 20.47 -9.87 -9.31
C TYR A 920 20.89 -11.29 -8.88
N LEU A 921 20.11 -11.93 -7.99
CA LEU A 921 20.43 -13.25 -7.46
C LEU A 921 20.32 -14.34 -8.54
N PHE A 922 19.38 -14.23 -9.48
CA PHE A 922 19.27 -15.12 -10.63
C PHE A 922 20.60 -15.19 -11.41
N ARG A 923 21.19 -14.03 -11.71
CA ARG A 923 22.52 -13.93 -12.36
C ARG A 923 23.63 -14.44 -11.43
N LYS A 924 23.62 -14.05 -10.17
CA LYS A 924 24.64 -14.39 -9.20
C LYS A 924 24.74 -15.88 -8.92
N TYR A 925 23.60 -16.55 -8.82
CA TYR A 925 23.53 -18.01 -8.72
C TYR A 925 23.77 -18.75 -10.05
N LYS A 926 24.01 -18.02 -11.15
CA LYS A 926 24.24 -18.58 -12.50
C LYS A 926 23.10 -19.54 -12.92
N LEU A 927 21.87 -19.17 -12.64
CA LEU A 927 20.70 -19.96 -13.02
C LEU A 927 20.47 -19.96 -14.53
N GLY A 928 20.81 -18.88 -15.22
CA GLY A 928 20.68 -18.70 -16.65
C GLY A 928 21.05 -17.31 -17.11
N ILE A 929 20.67 -16.96 -18.34
CA ILE A 929 20.87 -15.64 -18.94
C ILE A 929 19.66 -14.76 -18.59
N LEU A 930 19.92 -13.53 -18.16
CA LEU A 930 18.93 -12.48 -17.92
C LEU A 930 18.90 -11.53 -19.13
N ILE A 931 17.74 -11.37 -19.75
CA ILE A 931 17.57 -10.47 -20.90
C ILE A 931 16.54 -9.38 -20.63
N GLY A 932 16.55 -8.33 -21.43
CA GLY A 932 15.55 -7.27 -21.39
C GLY A 932 16.12 -5.90 -21.12
N ARG A 933 15.63 -5.21 -20.11
CA ARG A 933 16.05 -3.85 -19.73
C ARG A 933 16.50 -3.81 -18.27
N ARG A 934 17.34 -2.80 -17.93
CA ARG A 934 17.72 -2.51 -16.55
C ARG A 934 16.48 -2.38 -15.67
N THR A 935 16.50 -3.03 -14.50
CA THR A 935 15.40 -3.01 -13.54
C THR A 935 15.23 -1.67 -12.82
N TRP A 936 14.18 -1.54 -12.03
CA TRP A 936 13.79 -0.29 -11.38
C TRP A 936 14.84 0.29 -10.42
N GLY A 937 15.46 -0.53 -9.59
CA GLY A 937 16.56 -0.11 -8.73
C GLY A 937 16.15 0.46 -7.37
N GLY A 938 15.07 -0.01 -6.79
CA GLY A 938 14.63 0.38 -5.44
C GLY A 938 14.66 -0.80 -4.48
N VAL A 939 15.70 -0.91 -3.65
CA VAL A 939 15.92 -2.06 -2.77
C VAL A 939 16.11 -1.71 -1.29
N ILE A 940 15.88 -0.46 -0.90
CA ILE A 940 15.76 -0.12 0.52
C ILE A 940 14.43 -0.67 1.02
N GLY A 941 14.48 -1.51 2.04
CA GLY A 941 13.29 -2.15 2.59
C GLY A 941 12.48 -1.22 3.49
N ILE A 942 11.18 -1.46 3.55
CA ILE A 942 10.24 -0.66 4.33
C ILE A 942 9.48 -1.51 5.34
N ASP A 943 9.09 -0.86 6.43
CA ASP A 943 8.03 -1.33 7.30
C ASP A 943 7.00 -0.21 7.47
N VAL A 944 5.71 -0.53 7.29
CA VAL A 944 4.60 0.42 7.43
C VAL A 944 3.83 0.07 8.71
N ARG A 945 4.44 0.40 9.85
CA ARG A 945 3.88 0.08 11.17
C ARG A 945 2.90 1.12 11.66
N ASP A 946 3.19 2.39 11.40
CA ASP A 946 2.46 3.52 11.96
C ASP A 946 1.57 4.19 10.92
N LYS A 947 0.27 4.21 11.18
CA LYS A 947 -0.66 5.10 10.48
C LYS A 947 -0.57 6.49 11.09
N LEU A 948 -0.77 7.51 10.28
CA LEU A 948 -0.96 8.88 10.73
C LEU A 948 -2.36 9.05 11.34
N VAL A 949 -2.60 10.19 11.95
CA VAL A 949 -3.83 10.45 12.72
C VAL A 949 -5.11 10.31 11.90
N ASP A 950 -5.03 10.47 10.59
CA ASP A 950 -6.14 10.40 9.62
C ASP A 950 -6.25 9.06 8.90
N ASN A 951 -5.62 8.00 9.41
CA ASN A 951 -5.49 6.67 8.82
C ASN A 951 -4.65 6.59 7.53
N SER A 952 -4.10 7.70 7.04
CA SER A 952 -3.03 7.63 6.04
C SER A 952 -1.76 7.02 6.64
N ALA A 953 -0.82 6.64 5.80
CA ALA A 953 0.46 6.11 6.25
C ALA A 953 1.61 6.71 5.44
N VAL A 954 2.79 6.74 6.03
CA VAL A 954 4.03 7.03 5.34
C VAL A 954 4.96 5.83 5.48
N SER A 955 5.57 5.43 4.39
CA SER A 955 6.56 4.36 4.43
C SER A 955 7.89 4.89 4.96
N GLN A 956 8.59 4.06 5.74
CA GLN A 956 9.89 4.38 6.29
C GLN A 956 10.94 3.46 5.66
N PRO A 957 11.97 4.00 4.99
CA PRO A 957 13.09 3.21 4.47
C PRO A 957 14.00 2.78 5.63
N GLU A 958 13.74 1.59 6.21
CA GLU A 958 14.31 1.16 7.48
C GLU A 958 15.54 0.26 7.38
N PHE A 959 15.70 -0.47 6.28
CA PHE A 959 16.82 -1.39 6.12
C PHE A 959 17.34 -1.42 4.69
N ALA A 960 18.65 -1.48 4.54
CA ALA A 960 19.34 -1.55 3.25
C ALA A 960 19.90 -2.95 3.00
N LEU A 961 19.77 -3.44 1.78
CA LEU A 961 20.40 -4.69 1.36
C LEU A 961 21.83 -4.45 0.90
N HIS A 962 22.76 -5.03 1.63
CA HIS A 962 24.20 -4.97 1.33
C HIS A 962 24.68 -6.33 0.83
N PHE A 963 25.07 -6.44 -0.44
CA PHE A 963 25.63 -7.64 -1.02
C PHE A 963 27.16 -7.66 -0.88
N HIS A 964 27.75 -8.82 -0.64
CA HIS A 964 29.18 -8.97 -0.37
C HIS A 964 30.10 -8.43 -1.49
N ASP A 965 29.67 -8.52 -2.72
CA ASP A 965 30.48 -8.14 -3.90
C ASP A 965 30.20 -6.73 -4.43
N ILE A 966 28.95 -6.29 -4.36
CA ILE A 966 28.53 -5.00 -4.93
C ILE A 966 28.05 -3.97 -3.89
N GLY A 967 27.97 -4.38 -2.60
CA GLY A 967 27.47 -3.49 -1.54
C GLY A 967 26.03 -3.06 -1.79
N LEU A 968 25.80 -1.75 -1.80
CA LEU A 968 24.46 -1.13 -1.98
C LEU A 968 24.17 -0.70 -3.44
N LYS A 969 24.96 -1.15 -4.41
CA LYS A 969 24.93 -0.60 -5.78
C LYS A 969 23.64 -0.85 -6.58
N ILE A 970 22.72 -1.70 -6.12
CA ILE A 970 21.42 -1.87 -6.76
C ILE A 970 20.51 -0.68 -6.49
N GLU A 971 20.58 -0.12 -5.27
CA GLU A 971 19.77 1.06 -4.91
C GLU A 971 20.09 2.24 -5.82
N ASN A 972 19.05 2.86 -6.35
CA ASN A 972 19.08 3.98 -7.29
C ASN A 972 19.82 3.70 -8.63
N TYR A 973 19.93 2.42 -9.00
CA TYR A 973 20.53 2.02 -10.27
C TYR A 973 19.76 0.89 -10.94
N GLY A 974 19.52 -0.19 -10.22
CA GLY A 974 18.89 -1.41 -10.73
C GLY A 974 19.88 -2.51 -11.08
N VAL A 975 19.42 -3.47 -11.85
CA VAL A 975 20.19 -4.62 -12.33
C VAL A 975 20.18 -4.61 -13.85
N ASP A 976 21.36 -4.54 -14.45
CA ASP A 976 21.50 -4.67 -15.91
C ASP A 976 21.25 -6.12 -16.35
N PRO A 977 20.54 -6.34 -17.45
CA PRO A 977 20.47 -7.66 -18.07
C PRO A 977 21.83 -8.06 -18.66
N ASP A 978 22.03 -9.36 -18.91
CA ASP A 978 23.18 -9.86 -19.67
C ASP A 978 23.11 -9.48 -21.15
N ILE A 979 21.88 -9.41 -21.67
CA ILE A 979 21.60 -8.97 -23.04
C ILE A 979 20.46 -7.95 -23.01
N GLU A 980 20.77 -6.72 -23.44
CA GLU A 980 19.76 -5.66 -23.53
C GLU A 980 18.90 -5.83 -24.78
N VAL A 981 17.59 -5.84 -24.59
CA VAL A 981 16.59 -5.94 -25.66
C VAL A 981 15.45 -4.98 -25.37
N ASP A 982 15.20 -4.02 -26.27
CA ASP A 982 14.06 -3.11 -26.21
C ASP A 982 12.84 -3.69 -26.93
N ILE A 983 11.66 -3.26 -26.50
CA ILE A 983 10.43 -3.34 -27.29
C ILE A 983 10.12 -1.92 -27.77
N LYS A 984 10.23 -1.69 -29.07
CA LYS A 984 9.96 -0.37 -29.66
C LYS A 984 8.46 -0.10 -29.74
N PRO A 985 8.04 1.17 -29.86
CA PRO A 985 6.62 1.49 -30.07
C PRO A 985 5.98 0.75 -31.24
N GLU A 986 6.69 0.67 -32.37
CA GLU A 986 6.23 -0.09 -33.54
C GLU A 986 6.14 -1.61 -33.33
N ASP A 987 6.86 -2.17 -32.37
CA ASP A 987 6.73 -3.59 -32.01
C ASP A 987 5.38 -3.83 -31.30
N TYR A 988 4.98 -2.92 -30.40
CA TYR A 988 3.64 -2.96 -29.77
C TYR A 988 2.53 -2.83 -30.83
N ALA A 989 2.68 -1.90 -31.78
CA ALA A 989 1.73 -1.71 -32.88
C ALA A 989 1.54 -2.98 -33.73
N ASN A 990 2.63 -3.74 -33.94
CA ASN A 990 2.63 -4.97 -34.75
C ASN A 990 2.46 -6.25 -33.91
N GLY A 991 2.23 -6.15 -32.61
CA GLY A 991 2.08 -7.30 -31.72
C GLY A 991 3.32 -8.18 -31.59
N ARG A 992 4.52 -7.61 -31.77
CA ARG A 992 5.80 -8.32 -31.65
C ARG A 992 6.37 -8.16 -30.23
N ASP A 993 7.03 -9.20 -29.74
CA ASP A 993 7.76 -9.20 -28.48
C ASP A 993 9.22 -9.65 -28.68
N PRO A 994 10.13 -8.74 -29.06
CA PRO A 994 11.54 -9.08 -29.28
C PRO A 994 12.24 -9.66 -28.04
N GLN A 995 11.81 -9.31 -26.83
CA GLN A 995 12.35 -9.86 -25.58
C GLN A 995 12.00 -11.35 -25.44
N LEU A 996 10.73 -11.70 -25.69
CA LEU A 996 10.28 -13.08 -25.64
C LEU A 996 10.90 -13.92 -26.77
N ASP A 997 10.99 -13.38 -27.98
CA ASP A 997 11.65 -14.04 -29.11
C ASP A 997 13.12 -14.34 -28.83
N THR A 998 13.84 -13.38 -28.24
CA THR A 998 15.26 -13.54 -27.88
C THR A 998 15.41 -14.62 -26.80
N ALA A 999 14.53 -14.64 -25.78
CA ALA A 999 14.55 -15.65 -24.73
C ALA A 999 14.36 -17.07 -25.28
N ILE A 1000 13.38 -17.24 -26.17
CA ILE A 1000 13.11 -18.53 -26.82
C ILE A 1000 14.34 -18.98 -27.63
N GLY A 1001 14.87 -18.10 -28.46
CA GLY A 1001 16.02 -18.40 -29.31
C GLY A 1001 17.28 -18.82 -28.51
N LEU A 1002 17.57 -18.09 -27.42
CA LEU A 1002 18.70 -18.41 -26.54
C LEU A 1002 18.50 -19.73 -25.80
N ALA A 1003 17.30 -20.00 -25.28
CA ALA A 1003 17.01 -21.24 -24.57
C ALA A 1003 17.11 -22.45 -25.51
N LEU A 1004 16.57 -22.36 -26.74
CA LEU A 1004 16.70 -23.42 -27.76
C LEU A 1004 18.16 -23.68 -28.12
N LYS A 1005 18.94 -22.62 -28.36
CA LYS A 1005 20.38 -22.73 -28.65
C LYS A 1005 21.12 -23.47 -27.53
N GLN A 1006 20.89 -23.11 -26.26
CA GLN A 1006 21.50 -23.78 -25.13
C GLN A 1006 21.10 -25.26 -25.00
N LEU A 1007 19.88 -25.61 -25.39
CA LEU A 1007 19.45 -27.01 -25.44
C LEU A 1007 20.18 -27.80 -26.50
N GLU A 1008 20.42 -27.21 -27.66
CA GLU A 1008 21.19 -27.85 -28.73
C GLU A 1008 22.67 -28.04 -28.39
N GLU A 1009 23.27 -27.09 -27.67
CA GLU A 1009 24.64 -27.17 -27.18
C GLU A 1009 24.85 -28.23 -26.09
N LYS A 1010 23.80 -28.61 -25.37
CA LYS A 1010 23.84 -29.62 -24.30
C LYS A 1010 23.43 -31.02 -24.76
N SER A 1011 22.77 -31.14 -25.92
CA SER A 1011 22.40 -32.42 -26.55
C SER A 1011 23.58 -32.97 -27.35
#